data_3348401d54c45269f79790730f9db6d2
#
_entry.id   3348401d54c45269f79790730f9db6d2
#
_cell.length_a   1.000
_cell.length_b   1.000
_cell.length_c   1.000
_cell.angle_alpha   90.00
_cell.angle_beta   90.00
_cell.angle_gamma   90.00
#
_symmetry.space_group_name_H-M   'P 1'
#
loop_
_entity.id
_entity.type
_entity.pdbx_description
1 polymer ?
#
loop_
_entity_poly.entity_id
_entity_poly.type
_entity_poly.pdbx_seq_one_letter_code
_entity_poly.pdbx_strand_id
1 'polypeptide(L)'
;MNPGDKIVVRLGDRRWGARGTRVQSFVEESFLMRWYIDPVGTSRFAPIKPDIALAIKPGAISKVKAISPRLVRAGVPFPIHVHTEDAWGNATANIEGLETRISIAKEGSNYTDWEQKLPLPSRGWTVANSTASLLADGDYILSVLVVDRNGDIVHTTSDHITADATLPVRRTLFADLHVHSDDTVGTNSTTYNFSYAQKVAGLDIVGYTANDFNITAEKWDKTLEIIKDINSQGEFVVFPGTEWCGNSAAGGDHNVVFLDDPNITKPEFPLDKNGNVARSFEWNEDGPAELTPGAWPLDEVYATYAYAPEKHLLIPHVGGRRCNLAWHHPKLERLLEIGSAWGLFEWLLRDAVQRGWKMGVSANSDEHRGRCGGGVPGTAVFGTKGGLTGVFAENLDRADVAAALRARRTFATTGERLVGFVRTKDGQIQGDDIITKIGETITLNYGFYGSNGFSSVEAWDASGQIFHRNLQQEATEAAPPMTPRKMRVKWGGARLYDRYREAVWQGSILVSDATISHVQPFGGVLDNPEEVVELRSETQVIFNTHTSGDFDGVDIFFRSDSKVPSTISISGLLGGYVKVGNALAGNPHKPQPEFNLLATAAEASRVGGKQLPIKGGAELFVSIEALADLSLPRRVEGDFSLASSGRVVGENQAIYFVGREFSGGKVITSPVFIEYQA
;
A
#
# COMPACT_ATOMS: atom_id res chain seq x y z
N MET A 1 -47.39 -7.85 -17.58
CA MET A 1 -46.97 -9.25 -17.80
C MET A 1 -48.10 -10.17 -17.35
N ASN A 2 -48.43 -11.17 -18.14
CA ASN A 2 -49.44 -12.18 -17.81
C ASN A 2 -48.78 -13.39 -17.12
N PRO A 3 -49.55 -14.20 -16.38
CA PRO A 3 -49.02 -15.43 -15.85
C PRO A 3 -48.48 -16.32 -17.00
N GLY A 4 -47.21 -16.72 -16.88
CA GLY A 4 -46.51 -17.52 -17.90
C GLY A 4 -45.60 -16.72 -18.84
N ASP A 5 -45.62 -15.40 -18.83
CA ASP A 5 -44.67 -14.57 -19.58
C ASP A 5 -43.26 -14.79 -19.05
N LYS A 6 -42.29 -14.77 -19.98
CA LYS A 6 -40.88 -14.96 -19.67
C LYS A 6 -40.07 -13.73 -20.05
N ILE A 7 -39.24 -13.25 -19.13
CA ILE A 7 -38.19 -12.27 -19.42
C ILE A 7 -36.85 -13.01 -19.55
N VAL A 8 -36.17 -12.80 -20.66
CA VAL A 8 -34.83 -13.37 -20.91
C VAL A 8 -33.84 -12.25 -20.96
N VAL A 9 -32.93 -12.23 -20.01
CA VAL A 9 -31.78 -11.30 -19.99
C VAL A 9 -30.52 -12.04 -20.44
N ARG A 10 -29.85 -11.54 -21.43
CA ARG A 10 -28.60 -12.11 -21.96
C ARG A 10 -27.47 -11.15 -21.71
N LEU A 11 -26.55 -11.53 -20.85
CA LEU A 11 -25.32 -10.79 -20.60
C LEU A 11 -24.35 -10.99 -21.77
N GLY A 12 -23.63 -9.95 -22.16
CA GLY A 12 -22.62 -10.03 -23.21
C GLY A 12 -23.17 -10.18 -24.63
N ASP A 13 -24.47 -9.99 -24.86
CA ASP A 13 -25.07 -10.13 -26.18
C ASP A 13 -24.61 -9.01 -27.11
N ARG A 14 -23.90 -9.37 -28.20
CA ARG A 14 -23.35 -8.43 -29.18
C ARG A 14 -24.16 -8.36 -30.50
N ARG A 15 -25.23 -9.10 -30.62
CA ARG A 15 -26.00 -9.23 -31.89
C ARG A 15 -26.56 -7.92 -32.41
N TRP A 16 -26.74 -6.93 -31.54
CA TRP A 16 -27.30 -5.61 -31.90
C TRP A 16 -26.25 -4.50 -31.82
N GLY A 17 -24.99 -4.81 -31.99
CA GLY A 17 -23.89 -3.82 -31.98
C GLY A 17 -23.46 -3.38 -30.59
N ALA A 18 -23.97 -3.99 -29.53
CA ALA A 18 -23.50 -3.71 -28.18
C ALA A 18 -22.04 -4.20 -27.97
N ARG A 19 -21.30 -3.49 -27.14
CA ARG A 19 -19.90 -3.89 -26.80
C ARG A 19 -19.82 -5.20 -26.02
N GLY A 20 -20.93 -5.65 -25.43
CA GLY A 20 -21.03 -6.78 -24.52
C GLY A 20 -21.02 -6.30 -23.07
N THR A 21 -20.99 -7.26 -22.14
CA THR A 21 -20.85 -6.99 -20.71
C THR A 21 -19.39 -7.18 -20.33
N ARG A 22 -18.82 -6.19 -19.66
CA ARG A 22 -17.49 -6.29 -19.07
C ARG A 22 -17.61 -6.88 -17.67
N VAL A 23 -16.80 -7.88 -17.37
CA VAL A 23 -16.65 -8.43 -16.02
C VAL A 23 -15.70 -7.54 -15.24
N GLN A 24 -15.91 -7.42 -13.94
CA GLN A 24 -14.97 -6.70 -13.05
C GLN A 24 -13.56 -7.31 -13.11
N SER A 25 -12.56 -6.53 -12.74
CA SER A 25 -11.15 -6.92 -12.83
C SER A 25 -10.65 -7.73 -11.61
N PHE A 26 -11.45 -7.94 -10.59
CA PHE A 26 -11.09 -8.67 -9.37
C PHE A 26 -11.98 -9.90 -9.17
N VAL A 27 -11.41 -10.91 -8.51
CA VAL A 27 -12.09 -12.18 -8.17
C VAL A 27 -13.14 -11.94 -7.10
N GLU A 28 -14.30 -12.57 -7.30
CA GLU A 28 -15.36 -12.59 -6.30
C GLU A 28 -16.01 -13.96 -6.30
N GLU A 29 -16.05 -14.64 -5.12
CA GLU A 29 -16.58 -16.00 -5.02
C GLU A 29 -18.07 -16.05 -5.27
N SER A 30 -18.79 -14.97 -4.93
CA SER A 30 -20.24 -14.91 -5.01
C SER A 30 -20.75 -13.50 -5.35
N PHE A 31 -20.56 -13.10 -6.59
CA PHE A 31 -21.18 -11.88 -7.11
C PHE A 31 -22.68 -12.08 -7.23
N LEU A 32 -23.47 -11.35 -6.45
CA LEU A 32 -24.93 -11.49 -6.41
C LEU A 32 -25.59 -10.59 -7.45
N MET A 33 -26.16 -11.19 -8.50
CA MET A 33 -27.05 -10.49 -9.41
C MET A 33 -28.46 -10.43 -8.83
N ARG A 34 -28.87 -9.23 -8.42
CA ARG A 34 -30.20 -8.95 -7.88
C ARG A 34 -31.11 -8.43 -8.97
N TRP A 35 -32.29 -9.02 -9.08
CA TRP A 35 -33.29 -8.66 -10.07
C TRP A 35 -34.50 -8.07 -9.39
N TYR A 36 -35.01 -7.00 -9.95
CA TYR A 36 -36.24 -6.36 -9.50
C TYR A 36 -37.19 -6.18 -10.68
N ILE A 37 -38.44 -6.37 -10.48
CA ILE A 37 -39.47 -6.22 -11.50
C ILE A 37 -40.60 -5.32 -11.03
N ASP A 38 -41.07 -4.43 -11.91
CA ASP A 38 -42.31 -3.70 -11.79
C ASP A 38 -43.28 -4.25 -12.84
N PRO A 39 -44.12 -5.25 -12.52
CA PRO A 39 -44.94 -5.96 -13.50
C PRO A 39 -46.11 -5.11 -14.03
N VAL A 40 -46.45 -4.01 -13.39
CA VAL A 40 -47.63 -3.17 -13.69
C VAL A 40 -47.32 -1.70 -13.91
N GLY A 41 -46.04 -1.29 -13.98
CA GLY A 41 -45.62 0.07 -14.32
C GLY A 41 -45.96 1.12 -13.25
N THR A 42 -45.86 0.74 -11.98
CA THR A 42 -46.19 1.63 -10.83
C THR A 42 -44.98 2.26 -10.17
N SER A 43 -43.78 2.02 -10.70
CA SER A 43 -42.49 2.35 -10.10
C SER A 43 -42.25 1.68 -8.73
N ARG A 44 -42.98 0.63 -8.42
CA ARG A 44 -42.81 -0.24 -7.26
C ARG A 44 -42.13 -1.52 -7.67
N PHE A 45 -40.85 -1.62 -7.46
CA PHE A 45 -40.04 -2.77 -7.85
C PHE A 45 -40.04 -3.83 -6.76
N ALA A 46 -40.44 -5.06 -7.12
CA ALA A 46 -40.39 -6.23 -6.24
C ALA A 46 -39.14 -7.07 -6.58
N PRO A 47 -38.40 -7.58 -5.56
CA PRO A 47 -37.25 -8.44 -5.82
C PRO A 47 -37.70 -9.81 -6.35
N ILE A 48 -36.97 -10.33 -7.32
CA ILE A 48 -37.08 -11.72 -7.80
C ILE A 48 -36.09 -12.55 -6.99
N LYS A 49 -36.59 -13.59 -6.34
CA LYS A 49 -35.79 -14.51 -5.53
C LYS A 49 -35.81 -15.93 -6.10
N PRO A 50 -34.75 -16.74 -5.93
CA PRO A 50 -33.50 -16.40 -5.26
C PRO A 50 -32.62 -15.46 -6.12
N ASP A 51 -31.70 -14.74 -5.49
CA ASP A 51 -30.64 -14.00 -6.20
C ASP A 51 -29.76 -14.99 -6.97
N ILE A 52 -29.21 -14.56 -8.09
CA ILE A 52 -28.31 -15.38 -8.90
C ILE A 52 -26.87 -15.10 -8.48
N ALA A 53 -26.18 -16.07 -7.94
CA ALA A 53 -24.77 -15.99 -7.60
C ALA A 53 -23.89 -16.39 -8.80
N LEU A 54 -22.92 -15.56 -9.14
CA LEU A 54 -21.92 -15.80 -10.18
C LEU A 54 -20.53 -15.78 -9.53
N ALA A 55 -19.70 -16.77 -9.85
CA ALA A 55 -18.29 -16.74 -9.44
C ALA A 55 -17.47 -16.03 -10.52
N ILE A 56 -16.76 -14.96 -10.13
CA ILE A 56 -15.78 -14.27 -10.96
C ILE A 56 -14.42 -14.91 -10.69
N LYS A 57 -13.81 -15.48 -11.72
CA LYS A 57 -12.57 -16.26 -11.62
C LYS A 57 -11.38 -15.48 -12.19
N PRO A 58 -10.14 -15.78 -11.75
CA PRO A 58 -8.95 -15.18 -12.32
C PRO A 58 -8.76 -15.61 -13.79
N GLY A 59 -8.03 -14.79 -14.54
CA GLY A 59 -7.60 -15.08 -15.91
C GLY A 59 -6.44 -16.06 -15.98
N ALA A 60 -5.80 -16.13 -17.16
CA ALA A 60 -4.59 -16.92 -17.37
C ALA A 60 -3.40 -16.33 -16.59
N ILE A 61 -2.38 -17.14 -16.29
CA ILE A 61 -1.13 -16.69 -15.66
C ILE A 61 -0.48 -15.61 -16.53
N SER A 62 -0.11 -14.51 -15.91
CA SER A 62 0.64 -13.42 -16.51
C SER A 62 1.90 -13.06 -15.74
N LYS A 63 1.89 -13.29 -14.43
CA LYS A 63 2.98 -12.91 -13.52
C LYS A 63 3.23 -14.03 -12.50
N VAL A 64 4.45 -14.06 -11.95
CA VAL A 64 4.77 -14.79 -10.72
C VAL A 64 5.27 -13.80 -9.68
N LYS A 65 4.84 -13.97 -8.44
CA LYS A 65 5.28 -13.18 -7.29
C LYS A 65 6.02 -14.08 -6.30
N ALA A 66 7.11 -13.55 -5.78
CA ALA A 66 7.81 -14.13 -4.65
C ALA A 66 7.74 -13.14 -3.49
N ILE A 67 7.37 -13.62 -2.33
CA ILE A 67 7.22 -12.82 -1.12
C ILE A 67 8.10 -13.43 -0.05
N SER A 68 9.03 -12.65 0.47
CA SER A 68 9.92 -13.01 1.58
C SER A 68 10.12 -11.81 2.50
N PRO A 69 10.54 -12.00 3.76
CA PRO A 69 11.03 -10.91 4.59
C PRO A 69 12.22 -10.22 3.93
N ARG A 70 12.24 -8.89 3.90
CA ARG A 70 13.35 -8.11 3.33
C ARG A 70 14.59 -8.12 4.22
N LEU A 71 14.38 -8.20 5.54
CA LEU A 71 15.43 -8.18 6.56
C LEU A 71 15.20 -9.32 7.54
N VAL A 72 16.20 -10.19 7.72
CA VAL A 72 16.14 -11.38 8.56
C VAL A 72 17.37 -11.46 9.46
N ARG A 73 17.24 -12.08 10.64
CA ARG A 73 18.41 -12.42 11.46
C ARG A 73 19.12 -13.63 10.85
N ALA A 74 20.43 -13.55 10.66
CA ALA A 74 21.23 -14.66 10.18
C ALA A 74 21.06 -15.90 11.08
N GLY A 75 20.94 -17.07 10.45
CA GLY A 75 20.72 -18.36 11.14
C GLY A 75 19.26 -18.63 11.54
N VAL A 76 18.35 -17.69 11.39
CA VAL A 76 16.93 -17.89 11.75
C VAL A 76 16.10 -18.25 10.53
N PRO A 77 15.26 -19.31 10.59
CA PRO A 77 14.35 -19.63 9.51
C PRO A 77 13.30 -18.55 9.24
N PHE A 78 12.95 -18.37 7.94
CA PHE A 78 11.93 -17.42 7.50
C PHE A 78 11.09 -17.98 6.36
N PRO A 79 9.83 -17.54 6.20
CA PRO A 79 8.94 -18.04 5.15
C PRO A 79 9.25 -17.41 3.79
N ILE A 80 8.96 -18.17 2.73
CA ILE A 80 8.91 -17.71 1.34
C ILE A 80 7.57 -18.15 0.78
N HIS A 81 6.81 -17.22 0.21
CA HIS A 81 5.55 -17.47 -0.49
C HIS A 81 5.73 -17.19 -1.97
N VAL A 82 5.30 -18.11 -2.81
CA VAL A 82 5.31 -17.96 -4.26
C VAL A 82 3.91 -18.18 -4.78
N HIS A 83 3.38 -17.24 -5.55
CA HIS A 83 2.09 -17.40 -6.22
C HIS A 83 2.12 -16.85 -7.63
N THR A 84 1.18 -17.31 -8.45
CA THR A 84 0.99 -16.80 -9.81
C THR A 84 -0.23 -15.90 -9.87
N GLU A 85 -0.17 -14.87 -10.72
CA GLU A 85 -1.21 -13.87 -10.92
C GLU A 85 -1.61 -13.78 -12.38
N ASP A 86 -2.88 -13.40 -12.61
CA ASP A 86 -3.33 -12.98 -13.92
C ASP A 86 -2.85 -11.55 -14.27
N ALA A 87 -3.24 -11.03 -15.42
CA ALA A 87 -2.86 -9.70 -15.86
C ALA A 87 -3.35 -8.58 -14.93
N TRP A 88 -4.45 -8.81 -14.19
CA TRP A 88 -5.05 -7.87 -13.25
C TRP A 88 -4.54 -8.03 -11.81
N GLY A 89 -3.57 -8.92 -11.59
CA GLY A 89 -3.00 -9.19 -10.27
C GLY A 89 -3.88 -10.08 -9.37
N ASN A 90 -4.85 -10.79 -9.92
CA ASN A 90 -5.59 -11.80 -9.17
C ASN A 90 -4.76 -13.08 -9.05
N ALA A 91 -4.68 -13.64 -7.85
CA ALA A 91 -4.05 -14.94 -7.66
C ALA A 91 -4.76 -15.99 -8.52
N THR A 92 -3.99 -16.68 -9.36
CA THR A 92 -4.57 -17.74 -10.21
C THR A 92 -4.87 -19.00 -9.41
N ALA A 93 -5.77 -19.82 -9.92
CA ALA A 93 -6.24 -21.02 -9.24
C ALA A 93 -6.53 -22.16 -10.22
N ASN A 94 -6.48 -23.39 -9.70
CA ASN A 94 -6.85 -24.60 -10.42
C ASN A 94 -6.05 -24.84 -11.72
N ILE A 95 -4.73 -24.60 -11.68
CA ILE A 95 -3.81 -24.81 -12.78
C ILE A 95 -3.00 -26.09 -12.51
N GLU A 96 -2.97 -26.98 -13.48
CA GLU A 96 -2.29 -28.26 -13.34
C GLU A 96 -0.87 -28.27 -13.92
N GLY A 97 0.01 -29.04 -13.28
CA GLY A 97 1.30 -29.43 -13.85
C GLY A 97 2.35 -28.35 -13.81
N LEU A 98 2.28 -27.44 -12.85
CA LEU A 98 3.32 -26.46 -12.59
C LEU A 98 4.19 -26.88 -11.39
N GLU A 99 5.48 -26.56 -11.47
CA GLU A 99 6.46 -26.68 -10.39
C GLU A 99 7.14 -25.32 -10.19
N THR A 100 7.43 -24.97 -8.96
CA THR A 100 8.30 -23.82 -8.67
C THR A 100 9.68 -24.30 -8.24
N ARG A 101 10.72 -23.61 -8.73
CA ARG A 101 12.12 -23.76 -8.33
C ARG A 101 12.57 -22.47 -7.69
N ILE A 102 12.88 -22.55 -6.42
CA ILE A 102 13.25 -21.41 -5.59
C ILE A 102 14.73 -21.58 -5.25
N SER A 103 15.52 -20.53 -5.42
CA SER A 103 16.92 -20.52 -5.02
C SER A 103 17.31 -19.19 -4.40
N ILE A 104 18.24 -19.23 -3.45
CA ILE A 104 18.82 -18.06 -2.82
C ILE A 104 20.33 -18.15 -2.96
N ALA A 105 20.95 -17.07 -3.44
CA ALA A 105 22.38 -16.94 -3.58
C ALA A 105 22.85 -15.60 -3.01
N LYS A 106 24.01 -15.57 -2.38
CA LYS A 106 24.63 -14.32 -1.93
C LYS A 106 24.96 -13.45 -3.13
N GLU A 107 24.68 -12.15 -3.04
CA GLU A 107 24.93 -11.23 -4.16
C GLU A 107 26.41 -11.26 -4.56
N GLY A 108 26.67 -11.38 -5.87
CA GLY A 108 28.02 -11.52 -6.41
C GLY A 108 28.64 -12.92 -6.28
N SER A 109 27.93 -13.90 -5.71
CA SER A 109 28.36 -15.31 -5.63
C SER A 109 27.85 -16.11 -6.82
N ASN A 110 28.66 -17.10 -7.23
CA ASN A 110 28.23 -18.11 -8.22
C ASN A 110 27.66 -19.37 -7.54
N TYR A 111 27.59 -19.40 -6.21
CA TYR A 111 27.09 -20.53 -5.45
C TYR A 111 25.70 -20.26 -4.93
N THR A 112 24.83 -21.29 -4.96
CA THR A 112 23.51 -21.27 -4.35
C THR A 112 23.63 -21.63 -2.87
N ASP A 113 23.16 -20.76 -1.98
CA ASP A 113 23.19 -20.97 -0.54
C ASP A 113 22.02 -21.83 -0.07
N TRP A 114 20.88 -21.75 -0.78
CA TRP A 114 19.68 -22.53 -0.47
C TRP A 114 18.84 -22.73 -1.72
N GLU A 115 18.26 -23.93 -1.89
CA GLU A 115 17.35 -24.21 -3.00
C GLU A 115 16.24 -25.18 -2.61
N GLN A 116 15.09 -25.07 -3.26
CA GLN A 116 13.97 -25.98 -3.10
C GLN A 116 13.13 -26.05 -4.38
N LYS A 117 12.56 -27.24 -4.64
CA LYS A 117 11.58 -27.47 -5.71
C LYS A 117 10.27 -27.91 -5.07
N LEU A 118 9.19 -27.29 -5.49
CA LEU A 118 7.85 -27.55 -4.95
C LEU A 118 6.83 -27.62 -6.10
N PRO A 119 5.95 -28.63 -6.14
CA PRO A 119 4.81 -28.61 -7.04
C PRO A 119 3.85 -27.50 -6.62
N LEU A 120 3.29 -26.80 -7.61
CA LEU A 120 2.20 -25.89 -7.36
C LEU A 120 0.87 -26.67 -7.29
N PRO A 121 -0.04 -26.34 -6.34
CA PRO A 121 -1.30 -27.05 -6.19
C PRO A 121 -2.15 -26.99 -7.46
N SER A 122 -2.73 -28.12 -7.84
CA SER A 122 -3.69 -28.20 -8.97
C SER A 122 -5.12 -27.81 -8.62
N ARG A 123 -5.40 -27.59 -7.33
CA ARG A 123 -6.70 -27.15 -6.81
C ARG A 123 -6.52 -25.99 -5.82
N GLY A 124 -7.46 -25.07 -5.83
CA GLY A 124 -7.34 -23.82 -5.06
C GLY A 124 -6.32 -22.87 -5.67
N TRP A 125 -5.84 -21.93 -4.90
CA TRP A 125 -4.83 -20.97 -5.35
C TRP A 125 -3.52 -21.66 -5.76
N THR A 126 -2.90 -21.14 -6.82
CA THR A 126 -1.60 -21.59 -7.30
C THR A 126 -0.48 -20.97 -6.45
N VAL A 127 -0.30 -21.50 -5.25
CA VAL A 127 0.61 -20.99 -4.20
C VAL A 127 1.53 -22.09 -3.71
N ALA A 128 2.82 -21.80 -3.56
CA ALA A 128 3.78 -22.63 -2.85
C ALA A 128 4.38 -21.87 -1.67
N ASN A 129 4.43 -22.52 -0.51
CA ASN A 129 5.05 -21.98 0.69
C ASN A 129 6.28 -22.80 1.05
N SER A 130 7.34 -22.11 1.43
CA SER A 130 8.62 -22.70 1.78
C SER A 130 9.21 -22.01 3.01
N THR A 131 10.27 -22.59 3.56
CA THR A 131 11.05 -22.03 4.67
C THR A 131 12.52 -22.11 4.32
N ALA A 132 13.21 -20.97 4.35
CA ALA A 132 14.63 -20.86 4.12
C ALA A 132 15.39 -20.38 5.36
N SER A 133 16.71 -20.54 5.37
CA SER A 133 17.60 -19.99 6.39
C SER A 133 18.92 -19.57 5.75
N LEU A 134 19.45 -18.41 6.14
CA LEU A 134 20.72 -17.86 5.67
C LEU A 134 21.68 -17.76 6.85
N LEU A 135 22.82 -18.43 6.75
CA LEU A 135 23.73 -18.63 7.90
C LEU A 135 24.69 -17.45 8.12
N ALA A 136 24.92 -16.62 7.09
CA ALA A 136 25.88 -15.52 7.14
C ALA A 136 25.24 -14.18 6.85
N ASP A 137 25.85 -13.12 7.36
CA ASP A 137 25.48 -11.75 7.02
C ASP A 137 25.73 -11.45 5.55
N GLY A 138 24.88 -10.63 5.00
CA GLY A 138 25.01 -10.14 3.63
C GLY A 138 23.71 -9.93 2.89
N ASP A 139 23.85 -9.53 1.65
CA ASP A 139 22.74 -9.33 0.73
C ASP A 139 22.62 -10.52 -0.20
N TYR A 140 21.41 -10.98 -0.41
CA TYR A 140 21.09 -12.20 -1.15
C TYR A 140 20.03 -11.93 -2.22
N ILE A 141 20.08 -12.67 -3.30
CA ILE A 141 19.09 -12.68 -4.37
C ILE A 141 18.24 -13.93 -4.23
N LEU A 142 16.95 -13.74 -4.06
CA LEU A 142 15.93 -14.79 -4.19
C LEU A 142 15.53 -14.86 -5.66
N SER A 143 15.66 -16.03 -6.27
CA SER A 143 15.23 -16.30 -7.64
C SER A 143 14.17 -17.38 -7.66
N VAL A 144 13.11 -17.15 -8.42
CA VAL A 144 12.01 -18.10 -8.57
C VAL A 144 11.73 -18.34 -10.06
N LEU A 145 11.67 -19.60 -10.42
CA LEU A 145 11.27 -20.09 -11.74
C LEU A 145 9.98 -20.90 -11.58
N VAL A 146 8.98 -20.61 -12.39
CA VAL A 146 7.81 -21.48 -12.56
C VAL A 146 7.97 -22.24 -13.85
N VAL A 147 7.93 -23.56 -13.80
CA VAL A 147 8.12 -24.46 -14.95
C VAL A 147 6.88 -25.34 -15.16
N ASP A 148 6.66 -25.70 -16.41
CA ASP A 148 5.59 -26.61 -16.79
C ASP A 148 6.03 -28.10 -16.70
N ARG A 149 5.14 -29.03 -17.12
CA ARG A 149 5.39 -30.47 -17.13
C ARG A 149 6.55 -30.90 -18.03
N ASN A 150 6.89 -30.10 -19.04
CA ASN A 150 8.00 -30.37 -19.96
C ASN A 150 9.33 -29.84 -19.40
N GLY A 151 9.28 -29.05 -18.32
CA GLY A 151 10.42 -28.36 -17.74
C GLY A 151 10.72 -27.01 -18.39
N ASP A 152 9.81 -26.54 -19.27
CA ASP A 152 9.93 -25.22 -19.89
C ASP A 152 9.59 -24.12 -18.87
N ILE A 153 10.39 -23.04 -18.89
CA ILE A 153 10.18 -21.90 -18.00
C ILE A 153 8.97 -21.10 -18.49
N VAL A 154 7.94 -21.04 -17.66
CA VAL A 154 6.71 -20.27 -17.93
C VAL A 154 6.87 -18.82 -17.47
N HIS A 155 7.35 -18.61 -16.23
CA HIS A 155 7.57 -17.30 -15.64
C HIS A 155 8.76 -17.30 -14.69
N THR A 156 9.35 -16.11 -14.50
CA THR A 156 10.45 -15.89 -13.55
C THR A 156 10.21 -14.64 -12.73
N THR A 157 10.73 -14.61 -11.50
CA THR A 157 10.82 -13.41 -10.69
C THR A 157 12.05 -13.47 -9.80
N SER A 158 12.51 -12.32 -9.32
CA SER A 158 13.57 -12.22 -8.33
C SER A 158 13.27 -11.17 -7.29
N ASP A 159 13.82 -11.35 -6.10
CA ASP A 159 13.73 -10.40 -5.00
C ASP A 159 15.02 -10.38 -4.19
N HIS A 160 15.13 -9.48 -3.20
CA HIS A 160 16.33 -9.29 -2.40
C HIS A 160 16.02 -9.53 -0.92
N ILE A 161 16.97 -10.15 -0.22
CA ILE A 161 16.92 -10.41 1.22
C ILE A 161 18.24 -9.96 1.83
N THR A 162 18.18 -9.21 2.92
CA THR A 162 19.38 -8.91 3.73
C THR A 162 19.33 -9.74 5.01
N ALA A 163 20.41 -10.47 5.29
CA ALA A 163 20.64 -11.15 6.55
C ALA A 163 21.59 -10.33 7.43
N ASP A 164 21.20 -10.10 8.70
CA ASP A 164 21.98 -9.35 9.70
C ASP A 164 21.95 -10.10 11.02
N ALA A 165 23.11 -10.60 11.50
CA ALA A 165 23.23 -11.33 12.76
C ALA A 165 22.91 -10.44 13.98
N THR A 166 23.00 -9.12 13.85
CA THR A 166 22.77 -8.15 14.93
C THR A 166 21.33 -7.64 15.01
N LEU A 167 20.45 -8.09 14.09
CA LEU A 167 19.06 -7.71 14.11
C LEU A 167 18.39 -8.12 15.44
N PRO A 168 17.75 -7.20 16.20
CA PRO A 168 17.20 -7.51 17.51
C PRO A 168 15.97 -8.43 17.46
N VAL A 169 15.32 -8.55 16.30
CA VAL A 169 14.18 -9.43 16.06
C VAL A 169 14.56 -10.58 15.13
N ARG A 170 13.74 -11.62 15.05
CA ARG A 170 14.00 -12.77 14.16
C ARG A 170 13.96 -12.38 12.67
N ARG A 171 13.00 -11.57 12.30
CA ARG A 171 12.79 -10.98 10.98
C ARG A 171 11.83 -9.81 11.09
N THR A 172 11.76 -9.00 10.04
CA THR A 172 10.68 -8.02 9.92
C THR A 172 9.36 -8.74 9.64
N LEU A 173 8.30 -8.33 10.34
CA LEU A 173 6.93 -8.80 10.13
C LEU A 173 6.16 -7.75 9.31
N PHE A 174 5.16 -8.21 8.55
CA PHE A 174 4.29 -7.34 7.78
C PHE A 174 2.82 -7.55 8.14
N ALA A 175 2.15 -6.45 8.39
CA ALA A 175 0.75 -6.40 8.77
C ALA A 175 -0.09 -5.60 7.79
N ASP A 176 -1.37 -5.98 7.69
CA ASP A 176 -2.45 -5.17 7.15
C ASP A 176 -3.55 -5.10 8.22
N LEU A 177 -3.64 -3.96 8.89
CA LEU A 177 -4.53 -3.76 10.03
C LEU A 177 -5.86 -3.09 9.63
N HIS A 178 -6.15 -2.99 8.32
CA HIS A 178 -7.34 -2.35 7.82
C HIS A 178 -7.86 -3.07 6.57
N VAL A 179 -8.82 -3.97 6.77
CA VAL A 179 -9.42 -4.77 5.69
C VAL A 179 -10.92 -4.95 5.89
N HIS A 180 -11.66 -5.09 4.77
CA HIS A 180 -13.11 -5.25 4.74
C HIS A 180 -13.49 -6.54 3.99
N SER A 181 -14.57 -7.17 4.45
CA SER A 181 -15.18 -8.35 3.82
C SER A 181 -16.64 -8.08 3.46
N ASP A 182 -17.35 -9.11 2.99
CA ASP A 182 -18.79 -9.06 2.73
C ASP A 182 -19.65 -8.97 4.00
N ASP A 183 -19.04 -9.04 5.17
CA ASP A 183 -19.72 -8.74 6.45
C ASP A 183 -20.24 -7.28 6.48
N THR A 184 -19.53 -6.37 5.80
CA THR A 184 -19.92 -4.96 5.72
C THR A 184 -19.92 -4.45 4.26
N VAL A 185 -18.92 -3.68 3.85
CA VAL A 185 -18.90 -2.99 2.55
C VAL A 185 -17.91 -3.60 1.55
N GLY A 186 -17.17 -4.62 1.95
CA GLY A 186 -16.23 -5.31 1.09
C GLY A 186 -16.88 -6.43 0.26
N THR A 187 -16.03 -7.19 -0.44
CA THR A 187 -16.40 -8.39 -1.19
C THR A 187 -15.64 -9.61 -0.67
N ASN A 188 -16.12 -10.80 -0.98
CA ASN A 188 -15.63 -12.07 -0.48
C ASN A 188 -15.79 -12.22 1.05
N SER A 189 -15.86 -13.45 1.49
CA SER A 189 -16.09 -13.77 2.91
C SER A 189 -14.88 -13.41 3.77
N THR A 190 -15.10 -13.19 5.06
CA THR A 190 -14.04 -12.98 6.06
C THR A 190 -13.02 -14.12 6.02
N THR A 191 -13.48 -15.37 5.89
CA THR A 191 -12.61 -16.55 5.75
C THR A 191 -11.74 -16.48 4.50
N TYR A 192 -12.31 -16.06 3.36
CA TYR A 192 -11.55 -15.86 2.12
C TYR A 192 -10.46 -14.79 2.32
N ASN A 193 -10.83 -13.63 2.86
CA ASN A 193 -9.92 -12.50 3.06
C ASN A 193 -8.72 -12.88 3.94
N PHE A 194 -8.94 -13.53 5.08
CA PHE A 194 -7.85 -13.97 5.97
C PHE A 194 -7.01 -15.09 5.35
N SER A 195 -7.63 -16.03 4.65
CA SER A 195 -6.90 -17.08 3.94
C SER A 195 -6.05 -16.50 2.81
N TYR A 196 -6.54 -15.49 2.10
CA TYR A 196 -5.78 -14.77 1.08
C TYR A 196 -4.60 -14.02 1.72
N ALA A 197 -4.84 -13.29 2.80
CA ALA A 197 -3.80 -12.58 3.55
C ALA A 197 -2.64 -13.51 3.95
N GLN A 198 -2.95 -14.67 4.53
CA GLN A 198 -1.97 -15.66 4.97
C GLN A 198 -1.26 -16.35 3.81
N LYS A 199 -2.02 -16.93 2.87
CA LYS A 199 -1.50 -17.91 1.90
C LYS A 199 -0.99 -17.26 0.62
N VAL A 200 -1.63 -16.19 0.17
CA VAL A 200 -1.32 -15.50 -1.09
C VAL A 200 -0.48 -14.25 -0.83
N ALA A 201 -1.00 -13.33 -0.02
CA ALA A 201 -0.30 -12.09 0.30
C ALA A 201 0.91 -12.31 1.24
N GLY A 202 1.03 -13.49 1.88
CA GLY A 202 2.14 -13.80 2.79
C GLY A 202 2.28 -12.78 3.91
N LEU A 203 1.15 -12.28 4.44
CA LEU A 203 1.13 -11.41 5.61
C LEU A 203 1.38 -12.24 6.86
N ASP A 204 2.01 -11.62 7.83
CA ASP A 204 2.21 -12.20 9.17
C ASP A 204 1.07 -11.85 10.11
N ILE A 205 0.47 -10.68 9.90
CA ILE A 205 -0.52 -10.10 10.79
C ILE A 205 -1.64 -9.47 9.96
N VAL A 206 -2.89 -9.68 10.40
CA VAL A 206 -4.05 -8.99 9.81
C VAL A 206 -5.00 -8.50 10.91
N GLY A 207 -5.65 -7.37 10.68
CA GLY A 207 -6.72 -6.85 11.51
C GLY A 207 -8.08 -7.04 10.82
N TYR A 208 -9.08 -7.49 11.56
CA TYR A 208 -10.46 -7.39 11.11
C TYR A 208 -10.99 -6.01 11.48
N THR A 209 -11.42 -5.23 10.49
CA THR A 209 -11.87 -3.84 10.68
C THR A 209 -13.15 -3.54 9.91
N ALA A 210 -14.11 -4.45 9.96
CA ALA A 210 -15.42 -4.20 9.37
C ALA A 210 -16.06 -2.93 9.94
N ASN A 211 -16.79 -2.18 9.10
CA ASN A 211 -17.46 -0.95 9.51
C ASN A 211 -18.46 -1.21 10.63
N ASP A 212 -18.35 -0.50 11.72
CA ASP A 212 -19.13 -0.69 12.96
C ASP A 212 -20.63 -0.61 12.72
N PHE A 213 -21.10 0.25 11.80
CA PHE A 213 -22.52 0.44 11.51
C PHE A 213 -23.22 -0.76 10.82
N ASN A 214 -22.46 -1.76 10.33
CA ASN A 214 -22.98 -2.96 9.69
C ASN A 214 -22.71 -4.26 10.46
N ILE A 215 -21.99 -4.21 11.57
CA ILE A 215 -21.72 -5.38 12.41
C ILE A 215 -22.91 -5.66 13.30
N THR A 216 -23.41 -6.93 13.26
CA THR A 216 -24.39 -7.44 14.23
C THR A 216 -23.68 -8.35 15.23
N ALA A 217 -24.35 -8.65 16.36
CA ALA A 217 -23.82 -9.58 17.35
C ALA A 217 -23.53 -10.97 16.73
N GLU A 218 -24.41 -11.44 15.84
CA GLU A 218 -24.24 -12.72 15.13
C GLU A 218 -23.00 -12.71 14.22
N LYS A 219 -22.82 -11.66 13.41
CA LYS A 219 -21.63 -11.49 12.55
C LYS A 219 -20.36 -11.43 13.38
N TRP A 220 -20.39 -10.70 14.51
CA TRP A 220 -19.27 -10.59 15.41
C TRP A 220 -18.86 -11.93 16.01
N ASP A 221 -19.82 -12.68 16.57
CA ASP A 221 -19.56 -14.00 17.14
C ASP A 221 -18.95 -14.94 16.10
N LYS A 222 -19.51 -14.98 14.89
CA LYS A 222 -18.98 -15.77 13.76
C LYS A 222 -17.55 -15.35 13.39
N THR A 223 -17.27 -14.05 13.36
CA THR A 223 -15.94 -13.54 13.05
C THR A 223 -14.92 -13.93 14.10
N LEU A 224 -15.29 -13.89 15.39
CA LEU A 224 -14.42 -14.37 16.47
C LEU A 224 -14.10 -15.85 16.34
N GLU A 225 -15.06 -16.68 15.91
CA GLU A 225 -14.81 -18.11 15.63
C GLU A 225 -13.82 -18.27 14.47
N ILE A 226 -14.01 -17.55 13.37
CA ILE A 226 -13.07 -17.57 12.22
C ILE A 226 -11.66 -17.13 12.66
N ILE A 227 -11.55 -16.08 13.47
CA ILE A 227 -10.26 -15.60 13.99
C ILE A 227 -9.58 -16.67 14.85
N LYS A 228 -10.34 -17.36 15.72
CA LYS A 228 -9.81 -18.44 16.55
C LYS A 228 -9.27 -19.61 15.73
N ASP A 229 -9.96 -19.96 14.66
CA ASP A 229 -9.61 -21.08 13.79
C ASP A 229 -8.38 -20.80 12.94
N ILE A 230 -8.21 -19.56 12.44
CA ILE A 230 -7.14 -19.21 11.51
C ILE A 230 -5.87 -18.67 12.19
N ASN A 231 -6.01 -18.09 13.38
CA ASN A 231 -4.86 -17.58 14.14
C ASN A 231 -3.95 -18.74 14.56
N SER A 232 -2.70 -18.69 14.14
CA SER A 232 -1.70 -19.74 14.38
C SER A 232 -0.43 -19.12 14.94
N GLN A 233 -0.11 -19.45 16.19
CA GLN A 233 1.09 -18.95 16.85
C GLN A 233 2.36 -19.32 16.08
N GLY A 234 3.21 -18.34 15.81
CA GLY A 234 4.44 -18.52 15.03
C GLY A 234 4.25 -18.45 13.51
N GLU A 235 3.00 -18.46 13.02
CA GLU A 235 2.70 -18.49 11.59
C GLU A 235 1.82 -17.30 11.11
N PHE A 236 0.75 -16.98 11.86
CA PHE A 236 -0.18 -15.94 11.45
C PHE A 236 -1.00 -15.41 12.62
N VAL A 237 -1.03 -14.09 12.82
CA VAL A 237 -1.76 -13.42 13.89
C VAL A 237 -2.91 -12.60 13.31
N VAL A 238 -4.12 -12.83 13.83
CA VAL A 238 -5.33 -12.08 13.45
C VAL A 238 -5.89 -11.35 14.67
N PHE A 239 -6.01 -10.02 14.59
CA PHE A 239 -6.64 -9.22 15.63
C PHE A 239 -8.11 -8.97 15.29
N PRO A 240 -9.04 -9.19 16.24
CA PRO A 240 -10.39 -8.69 16.11
C PRO A 240 -10.42 -7.17 16.23
N GLY A 241 -11.35 -6.52 15.55
CA GLY A 241 -11.47 -5.07 15.58
C GLY A 241 -12.69 -4.57 14.82
N THR A 242 -12.75 -3.29 14.62
CA THR A 242 -13.78 -2.61 13.81
C THR A 242 -13.27 -1.29 13.29
N GLU A 243 -13.77 -0.85 12.15
CA GLU A 243 -13.63 0.54 11.74
C GLU A 243 -14.77 1.35 12.37
N TRP A 244 -14.43 2.24 13.33
CA TRP A 244 -15.37 3.21 13.83
C TRP A 244 -15.46 4.38 12.85
N CYS A 245 -16.64 4.53 12.23
CA CYS A 245 -16.87 5.42 11.10
C CYS A 245 -17.47 6.75 11.58
N GLY A 246 -16.67 7.58 12.23
CA GLY A 246 -17.10 8.87 12.76
C GLY A 246 -17.06 9.99 11.73
N ASN A 247 -18.01 10.96 11.85
CA ASN A 247 -17.91 12.20 11.10
C ASN A 247 -16.61 12.95 11.43
N SER A 248 -15.98 13.61 10.45
CA SER A 248 -14.73 14.36 10.66
C SER A 248 -14.84 15.44 11.77
N ALA A 249 -16.01 16.05 11.95
CA ALA A 249 -16.24 17.00 13.05
C ALA A 249 -16.32 16.33 14.42
N ALA A 250 -16.71 15.04 14.46
CA ALA A 250 -16.81 14.24 15.69
C ALA A 250 -15.61 13.32 15.92
N GLY A 251 -14.52 13.49 15.16
CA GLY A 251 -13.27 12.75 15.29
C GLY A 251 -12.78 12.08 14.00
N GLY A 252 -13.67 11.76 13.06
CA GLY A 252 -13.34 11.04 11.81
C GLY A 252 -13.09 9.56 12.02
N ASP A 253 -12.71 8.85 10.96
CA ASP A 253 -12.57 7.40 10.96
C ASP A 253 -11.38 6.91 11.82
N HIS A 254 -11.62 5.82 12.56
CA HIS A 254 -10.63 5.16 13.42
C HIS A 254 -10.78 3.65 13.37
N ASN A 255 -9.69 2.95 13.13
CA ASN A 255 -9.66 1.52 13.39
C ASN A 255 -9.52 1.27 14.89
N VAL A 256 -10.40 0.47 15.46
CA VAL A 256 -10.34 -0.02 16.84
C VAL A 256 -9.88 -1.47 16.80
N VAL A 257 -8.69 -1.74 17.32
CA VAL A 257 -8.10 -3.08 17.35
C VAL A 257 -8.12 -3.61 18.78
N PHE A 258 -8.67 -4.82 18.98
CA PHE A 258 -8.68 -5.51 20.25
C PHE A 258 -7.45 -6.41 20.34
N LEU A 259 -6.59 -6.14 21.30
CA LEU A 259 -5.27 -6.76 21.42
C LEU A 259 -5.28 -8.08 22.21
N ASP A 260 -6.28 -8.27 23.06
CA ASP A 260 -6.44 -9.51 23.86
C ASP A 260 -6.69 -10.73 22.94
N ASP A 261 -6.32 -11.90 23.42
CA ASP A 261 -6.63 -13.15 22.74
C ASP A 261 -8.13 -13.47 22.93
N PRO A 262 -8.92 -13.56 21.85
CA PRO A 262 -10.35 -13.85 21.93
C PRO A 262 -10.65 -15.28 22.47
N ASN A 263 -9.65 -16.17 22.53
CA ASN A 263 -9.77 -17.46 23.20
C ASN A 263 -9.75 -17.34 24.74
N ILE A 264 -9.14 -16.27 25.25
CA ILE A 264 -9.01 -16.01 26.69
C ILE A 264 -10.05 -15.01 27.16
N THR A 265 -10.16 -13.90 26.44
CA THR A 265 -11.07 -12.80 26.76
C THR A 265 -11.86 -12.42 25.52
N LYS A 266 -13.17 -12.67 25.52
CA LYS A 266 -14.04 -12.22 24.42
C LYS A 266 -14.06 -10.70 24.42
N PRO A 267 -13.71 -10.05 23.29
CA PRO A 267 -13.84 -8.63 23.16
C PRO A 267 -15.31 -8.20 23.33
N GLU A 268 -15.55 -7.28 24.24
CA GLU A 268 -16.89 -6.77 24.47
C GLU A 268 -17.11 -5.51 23.64
N PHE A 269 -18.05 -5.59 22.72
CA PHE A 269 -18.59 -4.43 22.05
C PHE A 269 -19.78 -3.91 22.81
N PRO A 270 -19.92 -2.59 23.01
CA PRO A 270 -21.18 -2.03 23.44
C PRO A 270 -22.24 -2.31 22.35
N LEU A 271 -23.33 -2.93 22.74
CA LEU A 271 -24.47 -3.23 21.87
C LEU A 271 -25.56 -2.19 22.04
N ASP A 272 -26.20 -1.79 20.93
CA ASP A 272 -27.40 -0.98 20.95
C ASP A 272 -28.63 -1.82 21.39
N LYS A 273 -29.77 -1.18 21.57
CA LYS A 273 -31.04 -1.84 21.99
C LYS A 273 -31.53 -2.92 21.01
N ASN A 274 -31.00 -2.96 19.77
CA ASN A 274 -31.36 -3.92 18.76
C ASN A 274 -30.33 -5.07 18.67
N GLY A 275 -29.32 -5.08 19.56
CA GLY A 275 -28.26 -6.08 19.56
C GLY A 275 -27.18 -5.88 18.50
N ASN A 276 -27.15 -4.72 17.85
CA ASN A 276 -26.05 -4.34 16.98
C ASN A 276 -24.90 -3.75 17.79
N VAL A 277 -23.69 -3.83 17.28
CA VAL A 277 -22.55 -3.14 17.85
C VAL A 277 -22.87 -1.64 17.92
N ALA A 278 -22.61 -1.02 19.07
CA ALA A 278 -22.80 0.41 19.25
C ALA A 278 -21.90 1.12 18.25
N ARG A 279 -22.54 1.89 17.40
CA ARG A 279 -21.98 2.35 16.16
C ARG A 279 -21.63 3.81 16.22
N SER A 280 -20.64 4.12 15.45
CA SER A 280 -20.40 5.46 15.00
C SER A 280 -21.62 5.99 14.25
N PHE A 281 -21.63 7.24 14.14
CA PHE A 281 -22.57 7.97 13.38
C PHE A 281 -22.09 8.05 11.93
N GLU A 282 -22.71 7.31 11.03
CA GLU A 282 -22.47 7.54 9.60
C GLU A 282 -23.12 8.88 9.22
N TRP A 283 -22.30 9.88 9.14
CA TRP A 283 -22.71 11.24 8.85
C TRP A 283 -23.03 11.38 7.37
N ASN A 284 -24.24 11.81 7.08
CA ASN A 284 -24.58 12.30 5.76
C ASN A 284 -24.01 13.72 5.62
N GLU A 285 -23.01 13.90 4.78
CA GLU A 285 -22.36 15.19 4.53
C GLU A 285 -23.32 16.25 3.99
N ASP A 286 -24.47 15.83 3.44
CA ASP A 286 -25.47 16.70 2.81
C ASP A 286 -26.49 17.31 3.77
N GLY A 287 -26.41 17.07 5.09
CA GLY A 287 -27.35 17.67 6.02
C GLY A 287 -27.17 17.29 7.49
N PRO A 288 -27.86 18.01 8.41
CA PRO A 288 -27.88 17.64 9.80
C PRO A 288 -28.67 16.35 9.95
N ALA A 289 -27.98 15.23 10.02
CA ALA A 289 -28.62 14.00 10.43
C ALA A 289 -28.99 14.11 11.91
N GLU A 290 -30.18 13.68 12.27
CA GLU A 290 -30.51 13.46 13.67
C GLU A 290 -29.56 12.40 14.22
N LEU A 291 -28.96 12.65 15.39
CA LEU A 291 -28.11 11.69 16.06
C LEU A 291 -28.87 10.37 16.22
N THR A 292 -28.40 9.32 15.59
CA THR A 292 -28.98 7.99 15.77
C THR A 292 -28.72 7.59 17.22
N PRO A 293 -29.72 7.09 17.97
CA PRO A 293 -29.50 6.59 19.31
C PRO A 293 -28.39 5.53 19.32
N GLY A 294 -27.32 5.74 20.09
CA GLY A 294 -26.15 4.90 20.13
C GLY A 294 -24.98 5.37 19.24
N ALA A 295 -25.14 6.44 18.46
CA ALA A 295 -24.04 7.10 17.80
C ALA A 295 -23.22 7.93 18.79
N TRP A 296 -21.90 7.77 18.77
CA TRP A 296 -21.01 8.42 19.71
C TRP A 296 -20.03 9.35 19.02
N PRO A 297 -19.75 10.52 19.61
CA PRO A 297 -18.54 11.24 19.24
C PRO A 297 -17.30 10.50 19.79
N LEU A 298 -16.14 10.80 19.24
CA LEU A 298 -14.90 10.07 19.50
C LEU A 298 -14.46 10.10 20.99
N ASP A 299 -14.78 11.17 21.73
CA ASP A 299 -14.48 11.25 23.17
C ASP A 299 -15.26 10.20 23.99
N GLU A 300 -16.47 9.83 23.59
CA GLU A 300 -17.21 8.74 24.22
C GLU A 300 -16.61 7.37 23.88
N VAL A 301 -16.10 7.20 22.66
CA VAL A 301 -15.32 6.01 22.27
C VAL A 301 -14.05 5.91 23.10
N TYR A 302 -13.33 7.02 23.29
CA TYR A 302 -12.19 7.06 24.19
C TYR A 302 -12.57 6.66 25.62
N ALA A 303 -13.64 7.22 26.16
CA ALA A 303 -14.13 6.89 27.49
C ALA A 303 -14.48 5.40 27.61
N THR A 304 -15.03 4.81 26.56
CA THR A 304 -15.42 3.40 26.53
C THR A 304 -14.20 2.48 26.69
N TYR A 305 -13.09 2.80 26.05
CA TYR A 305 -11.90 1.90 26.00
C TYR A 305 -10.77 2.33 26.94
N ALA A 306 -10.82 3.53 27.52
CA ALA A 306 -9.75 4.06 28.37
C ALA A 306 -9.62 3.36 29.74
N TYR A 307 -10.57 2.51 30.14
CA TYR A 307 -10.47 1.70 31.37
C TYR A 307 -9.40 0.61 31.27
N ALA A 308 -9.08 0.14 30.04
CA ALA A 308 -8.06 -0.85 29.76
C ALA A 308 -7.30 -0.46 28.47
N PRO A 309 -6.56 0.65 28.46
CA PRO A 309 -5.94 1.17 27.24
C PRO A 309 -4.84 0.25 26.70
N GLU A 310 -4.30 -0.66 27.54
CA GLU A 310 -3.32 -1.67 27.11
C GLU A 310 -3.94 -2.76 26.24
N LYS A 311 -5.25 -2.94 26.31
CA LYS A 311 -6.00 -3.97 25.54
C LYS A 311 -6.58 -3.45 24.23
N HIS A 312 -6.54 -2.15 24.02
CA HIS A 312 -7.17 -1.49 22.89
C HIS A 312 -6.18 -0.60 22.16
N LEU A 313 -6.25 -0.58 20.85
CA LEU A 313 -5.48 0.32 20.00
C LEU A 313 -6.43 1.01 19.04
N LEU A 314 -6.48 2.34 19.11
CA LEU A 314 -7.20 3.17 18.16
C LEU A 314 -6.21 3.74 17.16
N ILE A 315 -6.53 3.61 15.87
CA ILE A 315 -5.67 4.07 14.78
C ILE A 315 -6.47 5.06 13.92
N PRO A 316 -6.28 6.38 14.11
CA PRO A 316 -6.89 7.38 13.25
C PRO A 316 -6.37 7.26 11.83
N HIS A 317 -7.26 7.45 10.84
CA HIS A 317 -6.90 7.34 9.43
C HIS A 317 -7.70 8.28 8.52
N VAL A 318 -7.34 8.30 7.23
CA VAL A 318 -8.09 8.95 6.17
C VAL A 318 -8.85 7.87 5.40
N GLY A 319 -10.10 7.67 5.76
CA GLY A 319 -11.04 6.80 5.08
C GLY A 319 -12.06 7.60 4.27
N GLY A 320 -13.31 7.15 4.27
CA GLY A 320 -14.44 7.91 3.73
C GLY A 320 -14.63 9.24 4.44
N ARG A 321 -14.23 9.32 5.70
CA ARG A 321 -14.26 10.50 6.58
C ARG A 321 -12.89 10.68 7.21
N ARG A 322 -12.25 11.79 6.90
CA ARG A 322 -10.89 12.07 7.39
C ARG A 322 -10.87 12.22 8.91
N CYS A 323 -9.94 11.53 9.59
CA CYS A 323 -9.68 11.74 11.01
C CYS A 323 -9.34 13.20 11.32
N ASN A 324 -9.76 13.65 12.48
CA ASN A 324 -9.55 15.03 12.94
C ASN A 324 -8.55 15.05 14.10
N LEU A 325 -7.33 15.48 13.81
CA LEU A 325 -6.26 15.59 14.81
C LEU A 325 -6.47 16.71 15.86
N ALA A 326 -7.66 17.33 15.94
CA ALA A 326 -8.07 18.08 17.13
C ALA A 326 -8.43 17.14 18.30
N TRP A 327 -8.71 15.88 18.01
CA TRP A 327 -9.02 14.82 18.96
C TRP A 327 -7.79 13.92 19.11
N HIS A 328 -7.41 13.61 20.33
CA HIS A 328 -6.29 12.70 20.60
C HIS A 328 -6.36 12.10 22.00
N HIS A 329 -6.17 10.78 22.09
CA HIS A 329 -6.04 10.07 23.37
C HIS A 329 -4.68 9.37 23.47
N PRO A 330 -3.72 9.88 24.27
CA PRO A 330 -2.30 9.45 24.21
C PRO A 330 -2.04 7.99 24.61
N LYS A 331 -2.98 7.34 25.30
CA LYS A 331 -2.86 5.94 25.70
C LYS A 331 -3.52 4.99 24.70
N LEU A 332 -4.60 5.40 24.02
CA LEU A 332 -5.32 4.57 23.04
C LEU A 332 -4.72 4.72 21.64
N GLU A 333 -4.39 5.94 21.23
CA GLU A 333 -3.85 6.24 19.92
C GLU A 333 -2.33 6.19 19.95
N ARG A 334 -1.80 5.00 19.68
CA ARG A 334 -0.35 4.78 19.64
C ARG A 334 0.21 4.79 18.23
N LEU A 335 -0.62 4.50 17.22
CA LEU A 335 -0.29 4.49 15.80
C LEU A 335 -1.20 5.44 15.03
N LEU A 336 -0.72 5.89 13.88
CA LEU A 336 -1.42 6.74 12.95
C LEU A 336 -1.31 6.10 11.56
N GLU A 337 -2.44 5.82 10.90
CA GLU A 337 -2.42 5.26 9.56
C GLU A 337 -2.15 6.37 8.54
N ILE A 338 -0.93 6.38 8.02
CA ILE A 338 -0.48 7.41 7.08
C ILE A 338 -0.60 7.00 5.61
N GLY A 339 -1.04 5.79 5.35
CA GLY A 339 -1.24 5.28 4.00
C GLY A 339 -2.29 4.18 3.93
N SER A 340 -3.15 4.26 2.91
CA SER A 340 -4.17 3.25 2.60
C SER A 340 -4.51 3.29 1.11
N ALA A 341 -5.55 2.58 0.67
CA ALA A 341 -6.07 2.69 -0.70
C ALA A 341 -6.54 4.12 -1.05
N TRP A 342 -6.77 4.97 -0.07
CA TRP A 342 -7.07 6.38 -0.26
C TRP A 342 -5.85 7.25 -0.58
N GLY A 343 -4.65 6.76 -0.39
CA GLY A 343 -3.39 7.44 -0.69
C GLY A 343 -2.40 7.44 0.45
N LEU A 344 -1.32 8.20 0.28
CA LEU A 344 -0.27 8.40 1.27
C LEU A 344 -0.42 9.79 1.91
N PHE A 345 -0.55 9.84 3.23
CA PHE A 345 -0.86 11.02 4.01
C PHE A 345 0.28 11.37 4.97
N GLU A 346 1.49 11.58 4.47
CA GLU A 346 2.67 11.96 5.28
C GLU A 346 2.42 13.19 6.17
N TRP A 347 1.50 14.08 5.74
CA TRP A 347 1.13 15.28 6.49
C TRP A 347 0.50 14.96 7.86
N LEU A 348 -0.18 13.80 8.02
CA LEU A 348 -0.71 13.37 9.32
C LEU A 348 0.42 13.18 10.34
N LEU A 349 1.50 12.48 9.94
CA LEU A 349 2.64 12.29 10.82
C LEU A 349 3.32 13.61 11.16
N ARG A 350 3.50 14.50 10.17
CA ARG A 350 4.07 15.83 10.41
C ARG A 350 3.25 16.63 11.42
N ASP A 351 1.92 16.64 11.28
CA ASP A 351 1.03 17.36 12.20
C ASP A 351 1.10 16.75 13.61
N ALA A 352 1.10 15.41 13.75
CA ALA A 352 1.27 14.74 15.04
C ALA A 352 2.60 15.08 15.72
N VAL A 353 3.71 15.06 14.95
CA VAL A 353 5.05 15.41 15.45
C VAL A 353 5.12 16.89 15.83
N GLN A 354 4.54 17.81 15.06
CA GLN A 354 4.48 19.23 15.39
C GLN A 354 3.65 19.53 16.65
N ARG A 355 2.64 18.72 16.94
CA ARG A 355 1.85 18.78 18.19
C ARG A 355 2.57 18.17 19.39
N GLY A 356 3.71 17.53 19.19
CA GLY A 356 4.44 16.80 20.23
C GLY A 356 3.79 15.49 20.66
N TRP A 357 2.93 14.90 19.83
CA TRP A 357 2.27 13.64 20.14
C TRP A 357 3.21 12.43 19.90
N LYS A 358 3.17 11.50 20.85
CA LYS A 358 4.00 10.28 20.78
C LYS A 358 3.25 9.17 20.03
N MET A 359 3.11 9.33 18.71
CA MET A 359 2.48 8.38 17.81
C MET A 359 3.48 7.78 16.84
N GLY A 360 3.41 6.47 16.65
CA GLY A 360 4.11 5.77 15.57
C GLY A 360 3.26 5.77 14.29
N VAL A 361 3.74 5.06 13.28
CA VAL A 361 3.07 4.98 11.97
C VAL A 361 2.58 3.57 11.67
N SER A 362 1.47 3.51 10.94
CA SER A 362 1.01 2.33 10.20
C SER A 362 0.65 2.73 8.77
N ALA A 363 0.62 1.76 7.88
CA ALA A 363 0.00 1.87 6.57
C ALA A 363 -0.65 0.54 6.24
N ASN A 364 -1.84 0.57 5.70
CA ASN A 364 -2.66 -0.61 5.49
C ASN A 364 -3.31 -0.56 4.11
N SER A 365 -4.02 -1.60 3.71
CA SER A 365 -4.62 -1.61 2.38
C SER A 365 -5.97 -0.90 2.34
N ASP A 366 -6.74 -0.92 3.41
CA ASP A 366 -8.16 -0.55 3.39
C ASP A 366 -8.91 -1.33 2.30
N GLU A 367 -8.60 -2.62 2.19
CA GLU A 367 -8.98 -3.44 1.05
C GLU A 367 -10.44 -3.88 1.13
N HIS A 368 -11.17 -3.66 0.04
CA HIS A 368 -12.59 -3.96 -0.09
C HIS A 368 -12.89 -5.05 -1.14
N ARG A 369 -11.87 -5.57 -1.83
CA ARG A 369 -12.03 -6.47 -2.98
C ARG A 369 -11.42 -7.86 -2.78
N GLY A 370 -11.00 -8.17 -1.53
CA GLY A 370 -10.48 -9.49 -1.17
C GLY A 370 -8.99 -9.68 -1.45
N ARG A 371 -8.23 -8.60 -1.68
CA ARG A 371 -6.78 -8.64 -1.91
C ARG A 371 -6.00 -7.92 -0.81
N CYS A 372 -6.18 -8.40 0.43
CA CYS A 372 -5.47 -7.88 1.59
C CYS A 372 -3.95 -7.79 1.35
N GLY A 373 -3.33 -6.73 1.83
CA GLY A 373 -1.88 -6.53 1.71
C GLY A 373 -1.41 -5.96 0.37
N GLY A 374 -2.30 -5.57 -0.53
CA GLY A 374 -1.89 -5.02 -1.82
C GLY A 374 -2.92 -4.18 -2.55
N GLY A 375 -4.19 -4.35 -2.24
CA GLY A 375 -5.28 -3.63 -2.90
C GLY A 375 -5.50 -4.03 -4.36
N VAL A 376 -6.41 -3.35 -5.02
CA VAL A 376 -6.78 -3.55 -6.42
C VAL A 376 -6.54 -2.25 -7.19
N PRO A 377 -5.32 -2.02 -7.69
CA PRO A 377 -5.02 -0.87 -8.54
C PRO A 377 -5.94 -0.81 -9.76
N GLY A 378 -6.20 0.40 -10.25
CA GLY A 378 -7.03 0.62 -11.44
C GLY A 378 -8.54 0.56 -11.20
N THR A 379 -9.01 0.48 -9.96
CA THR A 379 -10.44 0.69 -9.64
C THR A 379 -10.70 2.16 -9.34
N ALA A 380 -11.81 2.71 -9.83
CA ALA A 380 -12.13 4.13 -9.73
C ALA A 380 -12.32 4.64 -8.28
N VAL A 381 -12.58 3.76 -7.32
CA VAL A 381 -12.88 4.13 -5.92
C VAL A 381 -11.64 4.07 -5.04
N PHE A 382 -10.79 3.05 -5.26
CA PHE A 382 -9.57 2.81 -4.48
C PHE A 382 -8.41 2.58 -5.45
N GLY A 383 -8.10 3.60 -6.24
CA GLY A 383 -7.19 3.50 -7.38
C GLY A 383 -5.71 3.34 -7.01
N THR A 384 -5.35 3.53 -5.74
CA THR A 384 -3.97 3.35 -5.29
C THR A 384 -3.76 1.96 -4.71
N LYS A 385 -2.57 1.45 -4.88
CA LYS A 385 -2.08 0.33 -4.11
C LYS A 385 -2.02 0.74 -2.63
N GLY A 386 -2.58 -0.09 -1.75
CA GLY A 386 -2.56 0.18 -0.31
C GLY A 386 -1.17 0.11 0.29
N GLY A 387 -1.05 0.54 1.54
CA GLY A 387 0.17 0.45 2.32
C GLY A 387 0.36 -0.91 3.02
N LEU A 388 1.53 -1.09 3.63
CA LEU A 388 1.83 -2.17 4.56
C LEU A 388 2.45 -1.60 5.84
N THR A 389 2.05 -2.14 6.98
CA THR A 389 2.69 -1.87 8.27
C THR A 389 3.80 -2.89 8.50
N GLY A 390 5.03 -2.43 8.63
CA GLY A 390 6.11 -3.25 9.13
C GLY A 390 6.14 -3.25 10.65
N VAL A 391 6.43 -4.40 11.28
CA VAL A 391 6.41 -4.57 12.74
C VAL A 391 7.71 -5.24 13.21
N PHE A 392 8.33 -4.70 14.24
CA PHE A 392 9.47 -5.29 14.93
C PHE A 392 9.02 -5.94 16.25
N ALA A 393 8.51 -7.15 16.17
CA ALA A 393 8.21 -8.00 17.30
C ALA A 393 9.22 -9.15 17.40
N GLU A 394 9.53 -9.63 18.61
CA GLU A 394 10.51 -10.70 18.77
C GLU A 394 9.98 -12.03 18.23
N ASN A 395 8.73 -12.32 18.52
CA ASN A 395 8.05 -13.51 18.05
C ASN A 395 6.76 -13.13 17.31
N LEU A 396 6.33 -14.01 16.42
CA LEU A 396 5.04 -13.89 15.74
C LEU A 396 3.95 -14.54 16.61
N ASP A 397 3.69 -13.94 17.74
CA ASP A 397 2.56 -14.26 18.59
C ASP A 397 1.77 -12.99 18.95
N ARG A 398 0.53 -13.16 19.41
CA ARG A 398 -0.36 -12.05 19.66
C ARG A 398 0.18 -11.07 20.70
N ALA A 399 0.78 -11.57 21.76
CA ALA A 399 1.26 -10.74 22.88
C ALA A 399 2.45 -9.87 22.45
N ASP A 400 3.46 -10.48 21.80
CA ASP A 400 4.64 -9.75 21.33
C ASP A 400 4.29 -8.75 20.23
N VAL A 401 3.40 -9.13 19.30
CA VAL A 401 2.91 -8.21 18.25
C VAL A 401 2.12 -7.06 18.86
N ALA A 402 1.21 -7.33 19.80
CA ALA A 402 0.44 -6.29 20.49
C ALA A 402 1.37 -5.34 21.26
N ALA A 403 2.38 -5.87 21.95
CA ALA A 403 3.39 -5.06 22.65
C ALA A 403 4.18 -4.18 21.67
N ALA A 404 4.60 -4.72 20.52
CA ALA A 404 5.32 -3.98 19.49
C ALA A 404 4.47 -2.85 18.89
N LEU A 405 3.19 -3.12 18.55
CA LEU A 405 2.26 -2.10 18.05
C LEU A 405 2.05 -0.98 19.08
N ARG A 406 1.85 -1.33 20.35
CA ARG A 406 1.71 -0.35 21.42
C ARG A 406 2.98 0.43 21.71
N ALA A 407 4.14 -0.20 21.56
CA ALA A 407 5.44 0.44 21.67
C ALA A 407 5.80 1.27 20.40
N ARG A 408 4.94 1.29 19.38
CA ARG A 408 5.19 2.03 18.12
C ARG A 408 6.41 1.49 17.35
N ARG A 409 6.83 0.26 17.58
CA ARG A 409 7.96 -0.39 16.91
C ARG A 409 7.59 -0.81 15.49
N THR A 410 7.19 0.19 14.69
CA THR A 410 6.60 0.02 13.36
C THR A 410 7.26 0.92 12.33
N PHE A 411 7.00 0.62 11.07
CA PHE A 411 7.23 1.49 9.93
C PHE A 411 6.09 1.31 8.93
N ALA A 412 5.90 2.29 8.07
CA ALA A 412 4.87 2.29 7.03
C ALA A 412 5.50 2.23 5.66
N THR A 413 4.93 1.47 4.73
CA THR A 413 5.36 1.43 3.32
C THR A 413 4.23 1.77 2.37
N THR A 414 4.56 2.03 1.12
CA THR A 414 3.61 2.24 0.03
C THR A 414 3.12 0.94 -0.62
N GLY A 415 3.17 -0.17 0.11
CA GLY A 415 2.71 -1.50 -0.33
C GLY A 415 3.82 -2.43 -0.81
N GLU A 416 5.00 -1.94 -1.11
CA GLU A 416 6.20 -2.74 -1.30
C GLU A 416 6.74 -3.22 0.05
N ARG A 417 7.42 -4.37 0.04
CA ARG A 417 8.06 -4.90 1.26
C ARG A 417 9.43 -4.24 1.50
N LEU A 418 9.40 -2.92 1.64
CA LEU A 418 10.55 -2.13 2.06
C LEU A 418 10.70 -2.17 3.57
N VAL A 419 11.92 -2.01 4.08
CA VAL A 419 12.19 -1.91 5.52
C VAL A 419 12.95 -0.64 5.81
N GLY A 420 12.49 0.11 6.82
CA GLY A 420 13.20 1.20 7.47
C GLY A 420 13.45 0.82 8.93
N PHE A 421 14.70 0.78 9.33
CA PHE A 421 15.12 0.41 10.67
C PHE A 421 16.03 1.48 11.27
N VAL A 422 15.69 1.98 12.45
CA VAL A 422 16.46 2.97 13.19
C VAL A 422 16.73 2.44 14.60
N ARG A 423 17.99 2.53 15.04
CA ARG A 423 18.40 2.10 16.38
C ARG A 423 19.46 3.02 16.96
N THR A 424 19.57 3.02 18.29
CA THR A 424 20.70 3.57 19.01
C THR A 424 21.74 2.49 19.28
N LYS A 425 22.95 2.89 19.66
CA LYS A 425 24.00 1.97 20.12
C LYS A 425 23.61 1.18 21.37
N ASP A 426 22.67 1.70 22.15
CA ASP A 426 22.22 1.10 23.42
C ASP A 426 21.01 0.16 23.23
N GLY A 427 20.57 -0.06 21.99
CA GLY A 427 19.56 -1.05 21.63
C GLY A 427 18.12 -0.52 21.55
N GLN A 428 17.86 0.78 21.84
CA GLN A 428 16.54 1.35 21.54
C GLN A 428 16.33 1.41 20.02
N ILE A 429 15.10 1.20 19.60
CA ILE A 429 14.70 1.27 18.17
C ILE A 429 13.61 2.32 17.96
N GLN A 430 13.22 2.56 16.69
CA GLN A 430 12.08 3.43 16.41
C GLN A 430 10.84 3.03 17.24
N GLY A 431 10.10 4.05 17.67
CA GLY A 431 8.96 3.92 18.58
C GLY A 431 9.33 4.06 20.05
N ASP A 432 10.58 3.77 20.44
CA ASP A 432 11.00 3.83 21.81
C ASP A 432 11.22 5.27 22.30
N ASP A 433 11.08 5.46 23.62
CA ASP A 433 11.44 6.68 24.31
C ASP A 433 12.93 6.61 24.70
N ILE A 434 13.70 7.66 24.37
CA ILE A 434 15.14 7.80 24.65
C ILE A 434 15.32 8.95 25.63
N ILE A 435 16.03 8.72 26.72
CA ILE A 435 16.40 9.75 27.66
C ILE A 435 17.88 10.08 27.44
N THR A 436 18.20 11.36 27.30
CA THR A 436 19.56 11.85 27.12
C THR A 436 19.84 13.08 27.97
N LYS A 437 21.10 13.34 28.31
CA LYS A 437 21.49 14.54 29.04
C LYS A 437 21.85 15.67 28.08
N ILE A 438 21.58 16.89 28.51
CA ILE A 438 22.02 18.07 27.79
C ILE A 438 23.56 18.10 27.74
N GLY A 439 24.12 18.32 26.57
CA GLY A 439 25.55 18.26 26.28
C GLY A 439 26.03 16.95 25.69
N GLU A 440 25.22 15.87 25.74
CA GLU A 440 25.52 14.61 25.08
C GLU A 440 25.12 14.62 23.60
N THR A 441 25.74 13.75 22.84
CA THR A 441 25.41 13.52 21.42
C THR A 441 24.69 12.18 21.31
N ILE A 442 23.51 12.19 20.69
CA ILE A 442 22.78 10.98 20.34
C ILE A 442 23.12 10.61 18.90
N THR A 443 23.49 9.36 18.70
CA THR A 443 23.67 8.80 17.35
C THR A 443 22.56 7.79 17.07
N LEU A 444 21.82 8.05 16.00
CA LEU A 444 20.81 7.16 15.43
C LEU A 444 21.41 6.45 14.22
N ASN A 445 21.56 5.13 14.31
CA ASN A 445 21.96 4.32 13.17
C ASN A 445 20.69 4.00 12.36
N TYR A 446 20.67 4.38 11.09
CA TYR A 446 19.55 4.07 10.19
C TYR A 446 19.95 3.04 9.15
N GLY A 447 19.00 2.16 8.79
CA GLY A 447 19.10 1.18 7.72
C GLY A 447 17.84 1.16 6.87
N PHE A 448 18.01 1.16 5.55
CA PHE A 448 16.92 1.02 4.58
C PHE A 448 17.23 -0.14 3.65
N TYR A 449 16.22 -1.00 3.43
CA TYR A 449 16.36 -2.24 2.67
C TYR A 449 15.22 -2.33 1.66
N GLY A 450 15.54 -2.44 0.38
CA GLY A 450 14.57 -2.40 -0.72
C GLY A 450 14.94 -3.30 -1.89
N SER A 451 14.18 -3.18 -2.99
CA SER A 451 14.35 -3.98 -4.21
C SER A 451 14.87 -3.17 -5.38
N ASN A 452 14.51 -1.89 -5.47
CA ASN A 452 14.70 -1.09 -6.69
C ASN A 452 15.75 0.02 -6.56
N GLY A 453 16.47 0.05 -5.45
CA GLY A 453 17.48 1.06 -5.15
C GLY A 453 16.90 2.38 -4.62
N PHE A 454 17.49 2.87 -3.55
CA PHE A 454 17.08 4.12 -2.91
C PHE A 454 17.67 5.34 -3.62
N SER A 455 16.82 6.32 -3.88
CA SER A 455 17.21 7.63 -4.41
C SER A 455 17.61 8.63 -3.32
N SER A 456 16.96 8.54 -2.15
CA SER A 456 17.28 9.41 -1.00
C SER A 456 16.90 8.78 0.34
N VAL A 457 17.57 9.31 1.39
CA VAL A 457 17.20 9.11 2.79
C VAL A 457 17.07 10.47 3.45
N GLU A 458 16.01 10.65 4.22
CA GLU A 458 15.68 11.92 4.89
C GLU A 458 15.45 11.68 6.39
N ALA A 459 15.73 12.67 7.24
CA ALA A 459 15.25 12.71 8.60
C ALA A 459 14.44 13.99 8.84
N TRP A 460 13.39 13.88 9.62
CA TRP A 460 12.42 14.93 9.88
C TRP A 460 12.10 15.03 11.36
N ASP A 461 11.86 16.26 11.83
CA ASP A 461 11.32 16.56 13.16
C ASP A 461 10.19 17.60 13.07
N ALA A 462 9.78 18.17 14.21
CA ALA A 462 8.75 19.20 14.28
C ALA A 462 9.10 20.48 13.49
N SER A 463 10.38 20.78 13.29
CA SER A 463 10.83 21.93 12.51
C SER A 463 10.84 21.72 10.99
N GLY A 464 10.73 20.46 10.55
CA GLY A 464 10.78 20.06 9.15
C GLY A 464 11.86 19.03 8.85
N GLN A 465 12.42 19.08 7.64
CA GLN A 465 13.50 18.19 7.22
C GLN A 465 14.84 18.68 7.83
N ILE A 466 15.45 17.81 8.64
CA ILE A 466 16.72 18.11 9.36
C ILE A 466 17.92 17.37 8.75
N PHE A 467 17.69 16.39 7.89
CA PHE A 467 18.74 15.65 7.19
C PHE A 467 18.23 15.20 5.81
N HIS A 468 19.12 15.25 4.83
CA HIS A 468 18.85 14.72 3.49
C HIS A 468 20.14 14.16 2.88
N ARG A 469 20.10 12.90 2.51
CA ARG A 469 21.15 12.24 1.74
C ARG A 469 20.60 11.89 0.36
N ASN A 470 21.13 12.54 -0.67
CA ASN A 470 20.72 12.32 -2.05
C ASN A 470 21.64 11.28 -2.71
N LEU A 471 21.22 10.01 -2.68
CA LEU A 471 22.00 8.89 -3.20
C LEU A 471 22.10 8.91 -4.74
N GLN A 472 21.11 9.48 -5.40
CA GLN A 472 21.15 9.65 -6.87
C GLN A 472 22.23 10.68 -7.26
N GLN A 473 22.34 11.75 -6.51
CA GLN A 473 23.41 12.74 -6.69
C GLN A 473 24.79 12.13 -6.40
N GLU A 474 24.94 11.43 -5.28
CA GLU A 474 26.18 10.73 -4.91
C GLU A 474 26.63 9.76 -6.01
N ALA A 475 25.70 8.95 -6.52
CA ALA A 475 25.98 8.02 -7.59
C ALA A 475 26.33 8.72 -8.92
N THR A 476 25.68 9.84 -9.23
CA THR A 476 25.97 10.65 -10.42
C THR A 476 27.36 11.29 -10.35
N GLU A 477 27.73 11.81 -9.19
CA GLU A 477 29.06 12.43 -8.95
C GLU A 477 30.20 11.39 -8.98
N ALA A 478 29.92 10.16 -8.55
CA ALA A 478 30.90 9.06 -8.59
C ALA A 478 31.06 8.44 -9.99
N ALA A 479 30.08 8.64 -10.87
CA ALA A 479 30.13 8.10 -12.23
C ALA A 479 31.05 8.95 -13.13
N PRO A 480 31.74 8.33 -14.12
CA PRO A 480 32.45 9.10 -15.13
C PRO A 480 31.47 9.99 -15.91
N PRO A 481 31.90 11.18 -16.41
CA PRO A 481 31.05 12.03 -17.22
C PRO A 481 30.46 11.24 -18.39
N MET A 482 29.16 11.02 -18.37
CA MET A 482 28.45 10.27 -19.41
C MET A 482 27.37 11.14 -20.03
N THR A 483 27.21 10.99 -21.34
CA THR A 483 26.06 11.55 -22.05
C THR A 483 24.80 10.79 -21.62
N PRO A 484 23.75 11.45 -21.10
CA PRO A 484 22.54 10.78 -20.68
C PRO A 484 21.93 9.98 -21.84
N ARG A 485 21.82 8.67 -21.67
CA ARG A 485 21.19 7.76 -22.66
C ARG A 485 19.81 7.30 -22.23
N LYS A 486 19.36 7.77 -21.08
CA LYS A 486 18.06 7.43 -20.47
C LYS A 486 17.41 8.69 -19.92
N MET A 487 16.13 8.83 -20.17
CA MET A 487 15.30 9.86 -19.55
C MET A 487 14.04 9.26 -18.94
N ARG A 488 13.68 9.71 -17.77
CA ARG A 488 12.43 9.35 -17.09
C ARG A 488 11.42 10.46 -17.28
N VAL A 489 10.26 10.10 -17.78
CA VAL A 489 9.08 10.97 -17.78
C VAL A 489 8.07 10.40 -16.82
N LYS A 490 7.53 11.24 -15.96
CA LYS A 490 6.56 10.85 -14.93
C LYS A 490 5.40 11.85 -14.89
N TRP A 491 4.19 11.34 -14.70
CA TRP A 491 2.97 12.13 -14.49
C TRP A 491 2.14 11.47 -13.40
N GLY A 492 1.34 12.25 -12.70
CA GLY A 492 0.59 11.70 -11.58
C GLY A 492 -0.21 12.73 -10.81
N GLY A 493 -0.77 12.27 -9.68
CA GLY A 493 -1.62 13.04 -8.80
C GLY A 493 -3.08 12.62 -8.89
N ALA A 494 -4.00 13.55 -8.73
CA ALA A 494 -5.42 13.39 -8.43
C ALA A 494 -5.67 13.10 -6.94
N ARG A 495 -4.83 13.65 -6.07
CA ARG A 495 -4.97 13.51 -4.63
C ARG A 495 -6.04 14.47 -4.11
N LEU A 496 -7.27 13.99 -4.09
CA LEU A 496 -8.41 14.72 -3.55
C LEU A 496 -8.91 14.05 -2.26
N TYR A 497 -9.61 14.81 -1.44
CA TYR A 497 -10.33 14.30 -0.27
C TYR A 497 -11.68 13.65 -0.63
N ASP A 498 -11.93 13.43 -1.92
CA ASP A 498 -13.19 12.95 -2.45
C ASP A 498 -13.05 11.51 -2.98
N ARG A 499 -14.17 10.77 -2.97
CA ARG A 499 -14.31 9.40 -3.47
C ARG A 499 -14.00 9.28 -4.98
N TYR A 500 -14.16 10.36 -5.74
CA TYR A 500 -14.03 10.40 -7.19
C TYR A 500 -12.75 11.13 -7.61
N ARG A 501 -11.61 10.53 -7.30
CA ARG A 501 -10.31 11.09 -7.60
C ARG A 501 -9.62 10.26 -8.67
N GLU A 502 -9.80 10.68 -9.88
CA GLU A 502 -9.20 10.06 -11.04
C GLU A 502 -8.76 11.12 -12.02
N ALA A 503 -7.51 11.07 -12.44
CA ALA A 503 -6.97 11.83 -13.55
C ALA A 503 -6.68 10.88 -14.70
N VAL A 504 -7.35 11.10 -15.85
CA VAL A 504 -7.08 10.37 -17.09
C VAL A 504 -6.08 11.16 -17.91
N TRP A 505 -4.94 10.58 -18.20
CA TRP A 505 -3.83 11.16 -18.94
C TRP A 505 -3.81 10.58 -20.34
N GLN A 506 -4.05 11.43 -21.36
CA GLN A 506 -3.95 11.01 -22.75
C GLN A 506 -2.98 11.94 -23.47
N GLY A 507 -1.86 11.41 -23.94
CA GLY A 507 -0.84 12.28 -24.51
C GLY A 507 0.27 11.56 -25.27
N SER A 508 1.28 12.36 -25.60
CA SER A 508 2.48 11.88 -26.27
C SER A 508 3.74 12.59 -25.80
N ILE A 509 4.84 11.90 -25.96
CA ILE A 509 6.20 12.40 -25.73
C ILE A 509 6.89 12.41 -27.08
N LEU A 510 7.36 13.57 -27.53
CA LEU A 510 8.09 13.76 -28.77
C LEU A 510 9.55 14.13 -28.47
N VAL A 511 10.46 13.48 -29.14
CA VAL A 511 11.90 13.66 -28.98
C VAL A 511 12.49 14.24 -30.27
N SER A 512 13.27 15.31 -30.17
CA SER A 512 13.95 15.95 -31.31
C SER A 512 15.42 15.51 -31.37
N ASP A 513 15.90 15.25 -32.58
CA ASP A 513 17.31 14.99 -32.91
C ASP A 513 17.92 13.74 -32.24
N ALA A 514 17.08 12.82 -31.72
CA ALA A 514 17.53 11.58 -31.13
C ALA A 514 16.60 10.42 -31.54
N THR A 515 17.15 9.20 -31.46
CA THR A 515 16.42 7.97 -31.77
C THR A 515 16.18 7.18 -30.49
N ILE A 516 14.94 6.87 -30.21
CA ILE A 516 14.53 6.01 -29.10
C ILE A 516 14.84 4.56 -29.48
N SER A 517 15.53 3.83 -28.61
CA SER A 517 15.79 2.40 -28.80
C SER A 517 14.64 1.54 -28.27
N HIS A 518 14.19 1.83 -27.06
CA HIS A 518 13.06 1.16 -26.41
C HIS A 518 12.54 2.02 -25.25
N VAL A 519 11.40 1.63 -24.71
CA VAL A 519 10.79 2.26 -23.54
C VAL A 519 10.46 1.20 -22.49
N GLN A 520 10.49 1.62 -21.23
CA GLN A 520 10.12 0.79 -20.10
C GLN A 520 9.12 1.55 -19.23
N PRO A 521 7.83 1.17 -19.27
CA PRO A 521 6.83 1.74 -18.38
C PRO A 521 7.12 1.42 -16.90
N PHE A 522 6.70 2.30 -16.00
CA PHE A 522 6.76 2.09 -14.55
C PHE A 522 5.62 2.82 -13.83
N GLY A 523 5.40 2.48 -12.56
CA GLY A 523 4.30 3.04 -11.77
C GLY A 523 3.00 2.26 -11.91
N GLY A 524 1.88 2.90 -11.67
CA GLY A 524 0.54 2.30 -11.65
C GLY A 524 0.15 1.60 -12.95
N VAL A 525 0.66 2.09 -14.09
CA VAL A 525 0.43 1.48 -15.42
C VAL A 525 0.80 -0.01 -15.49
N LEU A 526 1.71 -0.49 -14.65
CA LEU A 526 2.10 -1.91 -14.61
C LEU A 526 1.02 -2.81 -14.00
N ASP A 527 0.09 -2.23 -13.28
CA ASP A 527 -0.96 -2.95 -12.55
C ASP A 527 -2.31 -2.95 -13.29
N ASN A 528 -2.42 -2.19 -14.38
CA ASN A 528 -3.64 -2.10 -15.18
C ASN A 528 -3.39 -2.42 -16.66
N PRO A 529 -3.82 -3.61 -17.15
CA PRO A 529 -3.60 -4.04 -18.54
C PRO A 529 -4.29 -3.21 -19.62
N GLU A 530 -5.21 -2.31 -19.25
CA GLU A 530 -5.90 -1.43 -20.20
C GLU A 530 -5.18 -0.10 -20.39
N GLU A 531 -4.22 0.19 -19.55
CA GLU A 531 -3.39 1.38 -19.71
C GLU A 531 -2.31 1.14 -20.76
N VAL A 532 -2.02 2.21 -21.48
CA VAL A 532 -1.11 2.15 -22.62
C VAL A 532 0.03 3.13 -22.41
N VAL A 533 1.25 2.62 -22.47
CA VAL A 533 2.48 3.40 -22.65
C VAL A 533 3.33 2.67 -23.66
N GLU A 534 3.41 3.17 -24.88
CA GLU A 534 4.06 2.44 -25.97
C GLU A 534 4.91 3.33 -26.88
N LEU A 535 5.96 2.76 -27.44
CA LEU A 535 6.76 3.39 -28.48
C LEU A 535 6.01 3.36 -29.81
N ARG A 536 5.55 4.51 -30.27
CA ARG A 536 4.80 4.66 -31.52
C ARG A 536 5.73 4.76 -32.73
N SER A 537 6.88 5.41 -32.56
CA SER A 537 7.92 5.55 -33.57
C SER A 537 9.27 5.78 -32.89
N GLU A 538 10.35 5.79 -33.65
CA GLU A 538 11.70 6.07 -33.10
C GLU A 538 11.84 7.43 -32.39
N THR A 539 10.84 8.31 -32.49
CA THR A 539 10.85 9.65 -31.88
C THR A 539 9.60 9.96 -31.05
N GLN A 540 8.64 9.00 -30.96
CA GLN A 540 7.37 9.25 -30.28
C GLN A 540 6.95 8.10 -29.37
N VAL A 541 6.63 8.44 -28.13
CA VAL A 541 5.93 7.58 -27.18
C VAL A 541 4.51 8.11 -27.02
N ILE A 542 3.52 7.25 -26.96
CA ILE A 542 2.13 7.60 -26.63
C ILE A 542 1.74 6.98 -25.30
N PHE A 543 0.84 7.63 -24.58
CA PHE A 543 0.29 7.12 -23.33
C PHE A 543 -1.19 7.43 -23.18
N ASN A 544 -1.91 6.50 -22.55
CA ASN A 544 -3.29 6.64 -22.11
C ASN A 544 -3.42 5.86 -20.79
N THR A 545 -3.34 6.59 -19.69
CA THR A 545 -3.28 6.03 -18.34
C THR A 545 -4.16 6.82 -17.37
N HIS A 546 -4.31 6.34 -16.13
CA HIS A 546 -4.99 7.09 -15.11
C HIS A 546 -4.32 6.93 -13.74
N THR A 547 -4.39 8.01 -12.97
CA THR A 547 -3.83 8.08 -11.64
C THR A 547 -4.89 8.52 -10.63
N SER A 548 -4.77 8.03 -9.39
CA SER A 548 -5.68 8.32 -8.28
C SER A 548 -4.93 8.76 -7.04
N GLY A 549 -3.92 9.63 -7.20
CA GLY A 549 -3.00 10.06 -6.16
C GLY A 549 -1.64 9.38 -6.21
N ASP A 550 -1.49 8.40 -7.07
CA ASP A 550 -0.25 7.74 -7.48
C ASP A 550 0.37 8.42 -8.72
N PHE A 551 1.23 7.70 -9.43
CA PHE A 551 1.85 8.17 -10.65
C PHE A 551 2.10 7.03 -11.63
N ASP A 552 2.16 7.41 -12.90
CA ASP A 552 2.65 6.61 -14.00
C ASP A 552 3.87 7.24 -14.62
N GLY A 553 4.56 6.46 -15.43
CA GLY A 553 5.72 6.98 -16.14
C GLY A 553 6.34 6.02 -17.13
N VAL A 554 7.36 6.53 -17.77
CA VAL A 554 8.13 5.79 -18.76
C VAL A 554 9.60 6.19 -18.71
N ASP A 555 10.47 5.19 -18.69
CA ASP A 555 11.88 5.34 -18.97
C ASP A 555 12.11 5.19 -20.47
N ILE A 556 12.71 6.21 -21.07
CA ILE A 556 13.00 6.29 -22.49
C ILE A 556 14.51 6.08 -22.69
N PHE A 557 14.88 5.06 -23.45
CA PHE A 557 16.27 4.74 -23.75
C PHE A 557 16.62 5.16 -25.18
N PHE A 558 17.74 5.87 -25.31
CA PHE A 558 18.23 6.35 -26.62
C PHE A 558 19.31 5.45 -27.20
N ARG A 559 19.30 5.30 -28.50
CA ARG A 559 20.35 4.54 -29.22
C ARG A 559 21.73 5.13 -28.99
N SER A 560 22.73 4.27 -28.87
CA SER A 560 24.12 4.67 -28.61
C SER A 560 24.73 5.48 -29.75
N ASP A 561 24.26 5.27 -30.98
CA ASP A 561 24.70 5.96 -32.20
C ASP A 561 23.92 7.26 -32.49
N SER A 562 22.88 7.57 -31.73
CA SER A 562 22.11 8.80 -31.87
C SER A 562 22.70 9.97 -31.05
N LYS A 563 22.34 11.20 -31.42
CA LYS A 563 22.57 12.39 -30.57
C LYS A 563 21.76 12.33 -29.28
N VAL A 564 22.15 13.14 -28.29
CA VAL A 564 21.29 13.45 -27.15
C VAL A 564 20.12 14.30 -27.68
N PRO A 565 18.88 14.05 -27.25
CA PRO A 565 17.75 14.86 -27.70
C PRO A 565 17.99 16.34 -27.37
N SER A 566 17.80 17.22 -28.33
CA SER A 566 17.92 18.66 -28.10
C SER A 566 16.74 19.17 -27.26
N THR A 567 15.55 18.66 -27.55
CA THR A 567 14.32 18.94 -26.82
C THR A 567 13.42 17.70 -26.70
N ILE A 568 12.64 17.69 -25.63
CA ILE A 568 11.59 16.71 -25.40
C ILE A 568 10.33 17.45 -25.06
N SER A 569 9.27 17.16 -25.80
CA SER A 569 7.94 17.75 -25.60
C SER A 569 6.99 16.68 -25.08
N ILE A 570 6.34 16.96 -23.96
CA ILE A 570 5.34 16.09 -23.33
C ILE A 570 4.03 16.86 -23.34
N SER A 571 3.05 16.40 -24.10
CA SER A 571 1.80 17.12 -24.27
C SER A 571 0.60 16.19 -24.33
N GLY A 572 -0.56 16.66 -23.91
CA GLY A 572 -1.78 15.87 -23.94
C GLY A 572 -2.98 16.55 -23.32
N LEU A 573 -4.00 15.74 -23.09
CA LEU A 573 -5.27 16.11 -22.47
C LEU A 573 -5.40 15.43 -21.11
N LEU A 574 -6.02 16.15 -20.18
CA LEU A 574 -6.34 15.66 -18.85
C LEU A 574 -7.84 15.47 -18.71
N GLY A 575 -8.27 14.23 -18.46
CA GLY A 575 -9.65 13.84 -18.21
C GLY A 575 -9.90 13.39 -16.75
N GLY A 576 -11.05 12.74 -16.53
CA GLY A 576 -11.42 12.18 -15.22
C GLY A 576 -12.19 13.14 -14.32
N TYR A 577 -12.28 12.80 -13.02
CA TYR A 577 -13.05 13.55 -12.02
C TYR A 577 -12.19 14.48 -11.17
N VAL A 578 -11.18 15.09 -11.77
CA VAL A 578 -10.31 16.03 -11.07
C VAL A 578 -10.65 17.47 -11.41
N LYS A 579 -10.51 18.32 -10.41
CA LYS A 579 -10.64 19.77 -10.60
C LYS A 579 -9.28 20.32 -11.01
N VAL A 580 -9.21 20.86 -12.22
CA VAL A 580 -8.02 21.50 -12.76
C VAL A 580 -8.28 23.00 -12.94
N GLY A 581 -7.60 23.82 -12.16
CA GLY A 581 -7.90 25.25 -12.13
C GLY A 581 -9.35 25.49 -11.70
N ASN A 582 -10.13 26.14 -12.56
CA ASN A 582 -11.56 26.40 -12.35
C ASN A 582 -12.48 25.46 -13.15
N ALA A 583 -11.94 24.41 -13.74
CA ALA A 583 -12.69 23.46 -14.56
C ALA A 583 -12.62 22.06 -13.93
N LEU A 584 -13.73 21.31 -14.05
CA LEU A 584 -13.73 19.86 -13.82
C LEU A 584 -13.23 19.18 -15.09
N ALA A 585 -12.14 18.46 -15.00
CA ALA A 585 -11.72 17.57 -16.08
C ALA A 585 -12.80 16.51 -16.29
N GLY A 586 -13.04 16.15 -17.55
CA GLY A 586 -14.08 15.19 -17.90
C GLY A 586 -15.50 15.74 -17.98
N ASN A 587 -15.72 17.03 -17.74
CA ASN A 587 -17.02 17.63 -18.00
C ASN A 587 -17.30 17.64 -19.52
N PRO A 588 -18.35 16.96 -20.02
CA PRO A 588 -18.61 16.83 -21.45
C PRO A 588 -18.97 18.16 -22.15
N HIS A 589 -19.31 19.18 -21.36
CA HIS A 589 -19.68 20.51 -21.85
C HIS A 589 -18.53 21.53 -21.82
N LYS A 590 -17.32 21.10 -21.38
CA LYS A 590 -16.12 21.95 -21.36
C LYS A 590 -14.96 21.24 -22.04
N PRO A 591 -14.07 22.00 -22.74
CA PRO A 591 -12.83 21.43 -23.25
C PRO A 591 -12.03 20.77 -22.15
N GLN A 592 -11.43 19.62 -22.44
CA GLN A 592 -10.50 18.97 -21.53
C GLN A 592 -9.27 19.87 -21.37
N PRO A 593 -8.77 20.07 -20.13
CA PRO A 593 -7.54 20.80 -19.92
C PRO A 593 -6.37 20.16 -20.66
N GLU A 594 -5.56 21.00 -21.28
CA GLU A 594 -4.33 20.61 -21.96
C GLU A 594 -3.14 20.78 -21.02
N PHE A 595 -2.13 19.95 -21.17
CA PHE A 595 -0.83 20.13 -20.55
C PHE A 595 0.27 20.06 -21.61
N ASN A 596 1.31 20.85 -21.42
CA ASN A 596 2.48 20.87 -22.30
C ASN A 596 3.73 21.21 -21.48
N LEU A 597 4.69 20.28 -21.45
CA LEU A 597 6.00 20.46 -20.87
C LEU A 597 7.06 20.29 -21.96
N LEU A 598 7.73 21.38 -22.30
CA LEU A 598 8.90 21.37 -23.16
C LEU A 598 10.16 21.43 -22.29
N ALA A 599 11.08 20.51 -22.46
CA ALA A 599 12.35 20.46 -21.77
C ALA A 599 13.50 20.30 -22.74
N THR A 600 14.60 21.01 -22.49
CA THR A 600 15.90 20.74 -23.10
C THR A 600 16.64 19.63 -22.33
N ALA A 601 17.63 18.99 -22.97
CA ALA A 601 18.48 18.03 -22.29
C ALA A 601 19.18 18.60 -21.06
N ALA A 602 19.59 19.89 -21.13
CA ALA A 602 20.23 20.59 -20.02
C ALA A 602 19.27 20.80 -18.83
N GLU A 603 17.99 21.09 -19.10
CA GLU A 603 16.98 21.22 -18.03
C GLU A 603 16.65 19.87 -17.41
N ALA A 604 16.51 18.81 -18.23
CA ALA A 604 16.29 17.45 -17.73
C ALA A 604 17.49 16.91 -16.92
N SER A 605 18.70 17.36 -17.20
CA SER A 605 19.93 16.92 -16.49
C SER A 605 20.19 17.68 -15.17
N ARG A 606 19.36 18.64 -14.80
CA ARG A 606 19.45 19.27 -13.47
C ARG A 606 18.99 18.30 -12.40
N VAL A 607 19.48 18.47 -11.19
CA VAL A 607 18.99 17.71 -10.03
C VAL A 607 17.47 17.88 -9.89
N GLY A 608 16.71 16.78 -9.92
CA GLY A 608 15.26 16.78 -9.92
C GLY A 608 14.60 17.13 -11.28
N GLY A 609 15.40 17.29 -12.34
CA GLY A 609 14.91 17.51 -13.69
C GLY A 609 14.11 18.79 -13.89
N LYS A 610 13.08 18.70 -14.73
CA LYS A 610 12.09 19.76 -14.96
C LYS A 610 10.68 19.26 -14.66
N GLN A 611 9.93 20.02 -13.88
CA GLN A 611 8.57 19.68 -13.50
C GLN A 611 7.57 20.77 -13.91
N LEU A 612 6.41 20.35 -14.38
CA LEU A 612 5.24 21.18 -14.61
C LEU A 612 4.15 20.80 -13.59
N PRO A 613 3.97 21.58 -12.52
CA PRO A 613 2.82 21.40 -11.64
C PRO A 613 1.55 21.89 -12.37
N ILE A 614 0.51 21.06 -12.36
CA ILE A 614 -0.77 21.42 -12.96
C ILE A 614 -1.66 22.01 -11.86
N LYS A 615 -2.11 23.25 -12.07
CA LYS A 615 -2.92 23.97 -11.09
C LYS A 615 -4.28 23.30 -10.89
N GLY A 616 -4.77 23.28 -9.66
CA GLY A 616 -6.12 22.77 -9.37
C GLY A 616 -6.26 22.05 -8.03
N GLY A 617 -5.21 21.98 -7.22
CA GLY A 617 -5.24 21.46 -5.85
C GLY A 617 -5.25 19.93 -5.75
N ALA A 618 -5.13 19.22 -6.87
CA ALA A 618 -5.10 17.75 -6.91
C ALA A 618 -3.67 17.16 -6.97
N GLU A 619 -2.65 17.97 -6.69
CA GLU A 619 -1.23 17.60 -6.77
C GLU A 619 -0.83 17.00 -8.14
N LEU A 620 -1.49 17.43 -9.22
CA LEU A 620 -1.22 16.96 -10.57
C LEU A 620 0.12 17.51 -11.07
N PHE A 621 0.90 16.65 -11.72
CA PHE A 621 2.19 17.06 -12.26
C PHE A 621 2.61 16.25 -13.49
N VAL A 622 3.49 16.83 -14.28
CA VAL A 622 4.29 16.16 -15.31
C VAL A 622 5.75 16.52 -15.06
N SER A 623 6.65 15.55 -15.12
CA SER A 623 8.08 15.80 -14.92
C SER A 623 8.95 15.01 -15.89
N ILE A 624 10.14 15.52 -16.15
CA ILE A 624 11.19 14.86 -16.93
C ILE A 624 12.53 15.02 -16.26
N GLU A 625 13.30 13.93 -16.18
CA GLU A 625 14.62 13.86 -15.60
C GLU A 625 15.54 13.01 -16.47
N ALA A 626 16.75 13.49 -16.74
CA ALA A 626 17.77 12.68 -17.38
C ALA A 626 18.41 11.76 -16.33
N LEU A 627 18.50 10.49 -16.65
CA LEU A 627 19.07 9.49 -15.76
C LEU A 627 20.41 9.03 -16.29
N ALA A 628 21.41 9.04 -15.43
CA ALA A 628 22.60 8.24 -15.67
C ALA A 628 22.23 6.75 -15.51
N ASP A 629 23.00 5.89 -16.15
CA ASP A 629 22.86 4.44 -15.99
C ASP A 629 23.51 4.03 -14.67
N LEU A 630 22.82 4.36 -13.56
CA LEU A 630 23.33 4.26 -12.20
C LEU A 630 22.70 3.07 -11.50
N SER A 631 23.52 2.26 -10.88
CA SER A 631 23.06 1.28 -9.90
C SER A 631 22.90 1.99 -8.55
N LEU A 632 21.66 2.25 -8.15
CA LEU A 632 21.38 2.79 -6.82
C LEU A 632 21.40 1.67 -5.78
N PRO A 633 21.88 1.95 -4.55
CA PRO A 633 21.98 0.94 -3.51
C PRO A 633 20.60 0.47 -3.03
N ARG A 634 20.41 -0.84 -2.93
CA ARG A 634 19.22 -1.47 -2.36
C ARG A 634 19.26 -1.55 -0.84
N ARG A 635 20.48 -1.51 -0.29
CA ARG A 635 20.77 -1.40 1.14
C ARG A 635 21.46 -0.08 1.38
N VAL A 636 20.93 0.74 2.28
CA VAL A 636 21.49 2.04 2.66
C VAL A 636 21.57 2.11 4.17
N GLU A 637 22.75 2.24 4.68
CA GLU A 637 23.00 2.38 6.11
C GLU A 637 23.82 3.65 6.38
N GLY A 638 23.67 4.17 7.59
CA GLY A 638 24.43 5.33 8.02
C GLY A 638 24.05 5.79 9.42
N ASP A 639 24.79 6.81 9.85
CA ASP A 639 24.64 7.40 11.16
C ASP A 639 24.12 8.84 11.04
N PHE A 640 23.18 9.19 11.91
CA PHE A 640 22.70 10.53 12.09
C PHE A 640 22.94 10.96 13.53
N SER A 641 23.77 11.98 13.74
CA SER A 641 24.14 12.46 15.07
C SER A 641 23.49 13.78 15.39
N LEU A 642 22.90 13.85 16.58
CA LEU A 642 22.23 15.01 17.14
C LEU A 642 23.01 15.52 18.36
N ALA A 643 23.45 16.77 18.30
CA ALA A 643 23.96 17.44 19.48
C ALA A 643 22.80 17.96 20.34
N SER A 644 22.83 17.68 21.63
CA SER A 644 21.85 18.21 22.58
C SER A 644 22.19 19.61 23.10
N SER A 645 23.29 20.22 22.62
CA SER A 645 23.66 21.59 22.95
C SER A 645 22.59 22.59 22.45
N GLY A 646 22.09 23.43 23.35
CA GLY A 646 21.01 24.38 23.04
C GLY A 646 19.59 23.85 23.30
N ARG A 647 19.43 22.58 23.71
CA ARG A 647 18.16 22.02 24.16
C ARG A 647 17.83 22.41 25.59
N VAL A 648 16.57 22.35 25.95
CA VAL A 648 16.07 22.70 27.28
C VAL A 648 15.64 21.43 28.02
N VAL A 649 15.88 21.40 29.34
CA VAL A 649 15.45 20.28 30.19
C VAL A 649 13.95 20.09 30.10
N GLY A 650 13.49 18.85 29.88
CA GLY A 650 12.09 18.50 29.68
C GLY A 650 11.60 18.70 28.23
N GLU A 651 12.42 19.21 27.33
CA GLU A 651 12.10 19.25 25.90
C GLU A 651 11.98 17.83 25.35
N ASN A 652 11.01 17.63 24.47
CA ASN A 652 10.82 16.38 23.75
C ASN A 652 11.01 16.62 22.25
N GLN A 653 11.74 15.73 21.58
CA GLN A 653 11.93 15.75 20.14
C GLN A 653 11.54 14.39 19.55
N ALA A 654 10.72 14.41 18.53
CA ALA A 654 10.39 13.21 17.76
C ALA A 654 11.10 13.27 16.41
N ILE A 655 11.85 12.21 16.06
CA ILE A 655 12.61 12.15 14.81
C ILE A 655 12.22 10.88 14.05
N TYR A 656 11.79 11.03 12.81
CA TYR A 656 11.48 9.92 11.93
C TYR A 656 12.29 10.02 10.64
N PHE A 657 12.48 8.87 10.00
CA PHE A 657 13.23 8.76 8.76
C PHE A 657 12.33 8.33 7.61
N VAL A 658 12.69 8.77 6.40
CA VAL A 658 12.01 8.42 5.15
C VAL A 658 13.04 7.93 4.15
N GLY A 659 12.88 6.69 3.67
CA GLY A 659 13.61 6.14 2.54
C GLY A 659 12.74 6.19 1.29
N ARG A 660 13.30 6.71 0.19
CA ARG A 660 12.58 6.78 -1.10
C ARG A 660 13.31 5.95 -2.14
N GLU A 661 12.64 4.95 -2.67
CA GLU A 661 13.15 4.22 -3.82
C GLU A 661 12.99 5.02 -5.11
N PHE A 662 13.86 4.74 -6.05
CA PHE A 662 13.83 5.33 -7.38
C PHE A 662 12.59 4.91 -8.18
N SER A 663 12.03 3.75 -7.91
CA SER A 663 10.76 3.26 -8.45
C SER A 663 9.52 4.02 -7.96
N GLY A 664 9.67 4.82 -6.88
CA GLY A 664 8.60 5.56 -6.22
C GLY A 664 8.12 4.94 -4.91
N GLY A 665 8.57 3.73 -4.59
CA GLY A 665 8.32 3.12 -3.30
C GLY A 665 8.87 3.95 -2.15
N LYS A 666 8.15 4.00 -1.03
CA LYS A 666 8.57 4.74 0.17
C LYS A 666 8.45 3.87 1.41
N VAL A 667 9.34 4.12 2.35
CA VAL A 667 9.24 3.59 3.70
C VAL A 667 9.47 4.72 4.70
N ILE A 668 8.59 4.82 5.69
CA ILE A 668 8.57 5.85 6.72
C ILE A 668 8.62 5.16 8.07
N THR A 669 9.63 5.48 8.89
CA THR A 669 9.76 4.87 10.22
C THR A 669 8.84 5.56 11.23
N SER A 670 8.43 4.85 12.26
CA SER A 670 7.94 5.51 13.46
C SER A 670 9.03 6.42 14.04
N PRO A 671 8.67 7.54 14.68
CA PRO A 671 9.66 8.38 15.33
C PRO A 671 10.37 7.66 16.49
N VAL A 672 11.62 8.00 16.73
CA VAL A 672 12.25 7.89 18.06
C VAL A 672 11.86 9.13 18.86
N PHE A 673 11.57 8.97 20.15
CA PHE A 673 11.13 10.07 21.02
C PHE A 673 12.23 10.36 22.04
N ILE A 674 12.84 11.54 21.94
CA ILE A 674 14.00 11.94 22.74
C ILE A 674 13.54 12.95 23.79
N GLU A 675 13.81 12.66 25.06
CA GLU A 675 13.60 13.56 26.20
C GLU A 675 14.94 14.06 26.72
N TYR A 676 15.12 15.35 26.82
CA TYR A 676 16.37 15.98 27.28
C TYR A 676 16.30 16.25 28.79
N GLN A 677 17.23 15.66 29.53
CA GLN A 677 17.34 15.80 30.98
C GLN A 677 18.60 16.59 31.37
N ALA A 678 18.68 17.02 32.65
CA ALA A 678 19.81 17.80 33.18
C ALA A 678 21.13 16.99 33.20
#